data_e046cf1c2cc628ed9bc0066c6126c7be
#
_entry.id   e046cf1c2cc628ed9bc0066c6126c7be
#
_cell.length_a   1.000
_cell.length_b   1.000
_cell.length_c   1.000
_cell.angle_alpha   90.00
_cell.angle_beta   90.00
_cell.angle_gamma   90.00
#
_symmetry.space_group_name_H-M   'P 1'
#
loop_
_entity.id
_entity.type
_entity.pdbx_description
1 polymer ?
#
loop_
_entity_poly.entity_id
_entity_poly.type
_entity_poly.pdbx_seq_one_letter_code
_entity_poly.pdbx_strand_id
1 'polypeptide(L)'
;VHYLTQMPIAPNTTDKYSFPIVQNGTHWYHSHSGLQEQIGMYGALILKKKESDPTFRKGIDDLLTLPVVLSEWTDYNPDNVHRMLHNVSDWFAIKKGTTQSYAEASRKGHFKTKLNNEWKRMLAMDVSDVYYDKFLINGKNESVAPTFKDSKGGDKVRLRISNAGASSYFWLTYAGGKITVVANDGNDVEPVVVDRLIIGVSETYDVVVTIPADNTAYEFLATPEDRTKSASLYIGNGIKQLVSPLPKLNYFEGMKMMNDMMNMDGTRNDMGMDMSLQKMDMNTVMYPEITGEKEKREKTNQLSSKMDMNDKSDHSKHTLSSDSSDIVTLNYSMLKSPTVTTLPKDAPVRELRFELTGNMNRYLWSMDNKVLSETDKILIKKGENVRIVLHNNSMMRHPMHLHGHDFRVLNGQAEFAPLKNVLDIMPMETDTIEFNTNADGDWFFHCHILYHMMAGMNRVFSYENSAPNPLLPNKEWAYKKLQKESNGIHFMAENDFATNGNDGKAMAQNARWAFETEWRLGYHDRHGYESETHVGRYIDKNQWLMTFIGFDWRYRKFGMDEVEKNVFGQRNTKDNRSVLSLGVNYTLPLLVIAQAEVFSDGNVRFQLSREDIPVSKRLRMAFMVNTDKEYMAALKYIVSKNIGITTHYDNDMGIGFGVNLNY
;
A
#
# COMPACT_ATOMS: atom_id res chain seq x y z
N VAL A 1 -17.05 -11.63 8.35
CA VAL A 1 -17.09 -10.75 7.15
C VAL A 1 -18.54 -10.64 6.70
N HIS A 2 -19.10 -9.43 6.68
CA HIS A 2 -20.49 -9.21 6.22
C HIS A 2 -20.61 -9.58 4.72
N TYR A 3 -21.81 -10.03 4.36
CA TYR A 3 -22.14 -10.56 3.02
C TYR A 3 -21.32 -11.80 2.58
N LEU A 4 -20.42 -12.30 3.42
CA LEU A 4 -19.65 -13.52 3.15
C LEU A 4 -19.96 -14.62 4.18
N THR A 5 -19.90 -14.31 5.48
CA THR A 5 -20.13 -15.25 6.56
C THR A 5 -21.44 -14.98 7.31
N GLN A 6 -21.92 -13.76 7.26
CA GLN A 6 -23.18 -13.31 7.89
C GLN A 6 -23.71 -12.04 7.23
N MET A 7 -24.95 -11.69 7.51
CA MET A 7 -25.51 -10.38 7.16
C MET A 7 -24.90 -9.27 8.04
N PRO A 8 -24.85 -8.00 7.58
CA PRO A 8 -24.48 -6.89 8.42
C PRO A 8 -25.35 -6.78 9.66
N ILE A 9 -24.75 -6.46 10.81
CA ILE A 9 -25.49 -6.15 12.03
C ILE A 9 -26.23 -4.82 11.82
N ALA A 10 -27.54 -4.82 11.99
CA ALA A 10 -28.36 -3.63 11.79
C ALA A 10 -28.08 -2.58 12.88
N PRO A 11 -28.20 -1.28 12.60
CA PRO A 11 -28.08 -0.22 13.58
C PRO A 11 -29.03 -0.46 14.78
N ASN A 12 -28.55 -0.14 15.99
CA ASN A 12 -29.30 -0.31 17.24
C ASN A 12 -29.70 -1.75 17.57
N THR A 13 -29.02 -2.74 16.99
CA THR A 13 -29.19 -4.16 17.33
C THR A 13 -27.94 -4.72 17.98
N THR A 14 -28.10 -5.86 18.68
CA THR A 14 -26.99 -6.59 19.28
C THR A 14 -26.89 -7.96 18.64
N ASP A 15 -25.68 -8.33 18.23
CA ASP A 15 -25.37 -9.70 17.83
C ASP A 15 -24.45 -10.35 18.87
N LYS A 16 -24.59 -11.67 19.06
CA LYS A 16 -23.81 -12.43 20.02
C LYS A 16 -23.01 -13.49 19.34
N TYR A 17 -21.69 -13.39 19.42
CA TYR A 17 -20.77 -14.42 18.99
C TYR A 17 -20.50 -15.39 20.13
N SER A 18 -20.67 -16.69 19.88
CA SER A 18 -20.37 -17.76 20.82
C SER A 18 -19.59 -18.85 20.10
N PHE A 19 -18.39 -19.15 20.58
CA PHE A 19 -17.52 -20.17 20.01
C PHE A 19 -16.70 -20.86 21.12
N PRO A 20 -16.33 -22.14 20.92
CA PRO A 20 -15.44 -22.83 21.84
C PRO A 20 -14.03 -22.27 21.71
N ILE A 21 -13.34 -22.09 22.84
CA ILE A 21 -11.91 -21.72 22.86
C ILE A 21 -11.10 -22.99 22.63
N VAL A 22 -10.66 -23.20 21.41
CA VAL A 22 -9.83 -24.36 21.00
C VAL A 22 -8.39 -23.97 20.71
N GLN A 23 -8.11 -22.67 20.61
CA GLN A 23 -6.79 -22.09 20.39
C GLN A 23 -6.38 -21.25 21.57
N ASN A 24 -5.09 -21.07 21.76
CA ASN A 24 -4.51 -20.07 22.65
C ASN A 24 -3.66 -19.10 21.81
N GLY A 25 -3.17 -18.01 22.44
CA GLY A 25 -2.29 -17.07 21.75
C GLY A 25 -2.80 -15.64 21.81
N THR A 26 -2.11 -14.78 21.08
CA THR A 26 -2.46 -13.36 20.92
C THR A 26 -3.18 -13.19 19.60
N HIS A 27 -4.42 -12.75 19.69
CA HIS A 27 -5.29 -12.44 18.58
C HIS A 27 -5.90 -11.04 18.79
N TRP A 28 -6.64 -10.58 17.82
CA TRP A 28 -7.42 -9.35 17.90
C TRP A 28 -8.72 -9.50 17.11
N TYR A 29 -9.67 -8.62 17.36
CA TYR A 29 -10.94 -8.58 16.61
C TYR A 29 -11.13 -7.18 16.02
N HIS A 30 -11.78 -7.11 14.88
CA HIS A 30 -12.08 -5.85 14.20
C HIS A 30 -13.32 -5.95 13.30
N SER A 31 -13.85 -4.80 12.92
CA SER A 31 -14.95 -4.75 11.97
C SER A 31 -14.48 -4.92 10.53
N HIS A 32 -15.29 -5.64 9.75
CA HIS A 32 -15.16 -5.71 8.29
C HIS A 32 -16.23 -4.86 7.56
N SER A 33 -16.99 -4.01 8.27
CA SER A 33 -18.03 -3.18 7.67
C SER A 33 -17.47 -1.82 7.28
N GLY A 34 -17.32 -1.57 5.96
CA GLY A 34 -16.74 -0.33 5.44
C GLY A 34 -15.36 -0.04 6.05
N LEU A 35 -15.16 1.19 6.51
CA LEU A 35 -13.91 1.66 7.09
C LEU A 35 -13.95 1.79 8.63
N GLN A 36 -14.80 1.00 9.31
CA GLN A 36 -14.97 1.08 10.77
C GLN A 36 -13.72 0.71 11.57
N GLU A 37 -12.83 -0.11 11.00
CA GLU A 37 -11.53 -0.42 11.59
C GLU A 37 -10.71 0.87 11.79
N GLN A 38 -10.63 1.75 10.79
CA GLN A 38 -9.90 3.02 10.87
C GLN A 38 -10.41 3.94 11.99
N ILE A 39 -11.69 3.88 12.35
CA ILE A 39 -12.27 4.70 13.42
C ILE A 39 -12.25 4.03 14.79
N GLY A 40 -11.51 2.91 14.94
CA GLY A 40 -11.22 2.30 16.23
C GLY A 40 -12.13 1.12 16.61
N MET A 41 -12.86 0.51 15.67
CA MET A 41 -13.64 -0.69 15.94
C MET A 41 -12.77 -1.96 15.92
N TYR A 42 -11.87 -2.06 16.89
CA TYR A 42 -10.97 -3.20 17.09
C TYR A 42 -10.62 -3.37 18.57
N GLY A 43 -10.06 -4.52 18.92
CA GLY A 43 -9.53 -4.78 20.25
C GLY A 43 -8.73 -6.08 20.34
N ALA A 44 -7.89 -6.20 21.37
CA ALA A 44 -7.12 -7.41 21.62
C ALA A 44 -8.00 -8.56 22.09
N LEU A 45 -7.69 -9.76 21.66
CA LEU A 45 -8.25 -11.02 22.14
C LEU A 45 -7.10 -11.94 22.56
N ILE A 46 -6.84 -12.02 23.85
CA ILE A 46 -5.73 -12.79 24.41
C ILE A 46 -6.25 -14.04 25.09
N LEU A 47 -5.89 -15.19 24.53
CA LEU A 47 -6.27 -16.51 25.03
C LEU A 47 -5.06 -17.15 25.69
N LYS A 48 -5.07 -17.21 27.04
CA LYS A 48 -3.94 -17.73 27.82
C LYS A 48 -3.99 -19.26 27.89
N LYS A 49 -2.82 -19.90 27.81
CA LYS A 49 -2.66 -21.32 28.12
C LYS A 49 -2.92 -21.59 29.60
N LYS A 50 -3.52 -22.73 29.89
CA LYS A 50 -3.53 -23.28 31.25
C LYS A 50 -2.20 -23.93 31.56
N GLU A 51 -1.79 -23.96 32.81
CA GLU A 51 -0.56 -24.68 33.23
C GLU A 51 -0.62 -26.18 32.91
N SER A 52 -1.82 -26.74 32.83
CA SER A 52 -2.05 -28.13 32.44
C SER A 52 -1.97 -28.41 30.93
N ASP A 53 -1.81 -27.37 30.10
CA ASP A 53 -1.68 -27.51 28.66
C ASP A 53 -0.33 -28.17 28.34
N PRO A 54 -0.29 -29.24 27.54
CA PRO A 54 0.96 -29.93 27.17
C PRO A 54 1.96 -29.03 26.46
N THR A 55 1.49 -27.92 25.86
CA THR A 55 2.35 -26.94 25.17
C THR A 55 2.72 -25.76 26.05
N PHE A 56 2.41 -25.80 27.36
CA PHE A 56 2.76 -24.73 28.30
C PHE A 56 4.28 -24.64 28.50
N ARG A 57 4.82 -23.46 28.27
CA ARG A 57 6.27 -23.19 28.34
C ARG A 57 6.59 -22.42 29.62
N LYS A 58 7.08 -23.13 30.63
CA LYS A 58 7.53 -22.53 31.90
C LYS A 58 8.62 -21.50 31.65
N GLY A 59 8.53 -20.33 32.26
CA GLY A 59 9.45 -19.20 32.04
C GLY A 59 9.11 -18.34 30.83
N ILE A 60 8.00 -18.64 30.14
CA ILE A 60 7.44 -17.84 29.03
C ILE A 60 5.93 -17.59 29.24
N ASP A 61 5.15 -18.66 29.38
CA ASP A 61 3.68 -18.57 29.45
C ASP A 61 3.18 -18.15 30.84
N ASP A 62 4.00 -18.32 31.89
CA ASP A 62 3.80 -17.89 33.28
C ASP A 62 4.31 -16.46 33.58
N LEU A 63 4.97 -15.82 32.60
CA LEU A 63 5.47 -14.45 32.80
C LEU A 63 4.35 -13.42 32.97
N LEU A 64 4.68 -12.34 33.67
CA LEU A 64 3.84 -11.16 33.71
C LEU A 64 3.56 -10.66 32.29
N THR A 65 2.29 -10.51 31.96
CA THR A 65 1.84 -10.27 30.59
C THR A 65 1.23 -8.89 30.42
N LEU A 66 1.65 -8.16 29.40
CA LEU A 66 1.13 -6.85 29.03
C LEU A 66 0.57 -6.87 27.60
N PRO A 67 -0.74 -6.63 27.41
CA PRO A 67 -1.30 -6.39 26.09
C PRO A 67 -0.80 -5.07 25.49
N VAL A 68 -0.42 -5.10 24.20
CA VAL A 68 0.06 -3.94 23.45
C VAL A 68 -0.69 -3.90 22.12
N VAL A 69 -1.63 -2.99 21.97
CA VAL A 69 -2.39 -2.76 20.73
C VAL A 69 -1.82 -1.53 20.06
N LEU A 70 -1.21 -1.72 18.91
CA LEU A 70 -0.70 -0.65 18.06
C LEU A 70 -1.80 -0.22 17.10
N SER A 71 -1.90 1.07 16.87
CA SER A 71 -2.83 1.63 15.89
C SER A 71 -2.45 3.06 15.51
N GLU A 72 -3.16 3.60 14.55
CA GLU A 72 -3.02 5.00 14.14
C GLU A 72 -4.37 5.71 14.10
N TRP A 73 -4.32 7.03 14.10
CA TRP A 73 -5.47 7.92 14.05
C TRP A 73 -5.27 9.02 13.02
N THR A 74 -6.31 9.28 12.26
CA THR A 74 -6.42 10.47 11.41
C THR A 74 -7.63 11.29 11.77
N ASP A 75 -7.51 12.62 11.72
CA ASP A 75 -8.61 13.55 11.94
C ASP A 75 -9.51 13.68 10.69
N TYR A 76 -9.16 13.00 9.59
CA TYR A 76 -10.00 12.91 8.39
C TYR A 76 -11.04 11.79 8.53
N ASN A 77 -12.23 12.03 7.95
CA ASN A 77 -13.19 10.95 7.75
C ASN A 77 -12.57 9.88 6.82
N PRO A 78 -12.62 8.58 7.18
CA PRO A 78 -12.02 7.51 6.38
C PRO A 78 -12.51 7.43 4.93
N ASP A 79 -13.78 7.74 4.67
CA ASP A 79 -14.31 7.79 3.30
C ASP A 79 -13.64 8.91 2.49
N ASN A 80 -13.34 10.05 3.12
CA ASN A 80 -12.57 11.12 2.48
C ASN A 80 -11.12 10.70 2.24
N VAL A 81 -10.51 9.95 3.17
CA VAL A 81 -9.17 9.38 2.96
C VAL A 81 -9.19 8.48 1.74
N HIS A 82 -10.12 7.53 1.70
CA HIS A 82 -10.25 6.58 0.60
C HIS A 82 -10.48 7.29 -0.75
N ARG A 83 -11.37 8.29 -0.78
CA ARG A 83 -11.60 9.13 -1.96
C ARG A 83 -10.33 9.88 -2.39
N MET A 84 -9.60 10.50 -1.45
CA MET A 84 -8.35 11.23 -1.76
C MET A 84 -7.27 10.31 -2.33
N LEU A 85 -7.20 9.05 -1.88
CA LEU A 85 -6.29 8.06 -2.43
C LEU A 85 -6.66 7.72 -3.89
N HIS A 86 -7.95 7.50 -4.18
CA HIS A 86 -8.43 7.26 -5.56
C HIS A 86 -8.28 8.48 -6.47
N ASN A 87 -8.25 9.68 -5.91
CA ASN A 87 -7.96 10.92 -6.64
C ASN A 87 -6.44 11.15 -6.82
N VAL A 88 -5.61 10.23 -6.33
CA VAL A 88 -4.14 10.31 -6.39
C VAL A 88 -3.62 11.65 -5.84
N SER A 89 -4.22 12.12 -4.75
CA SER A 89 -3.88 13.41 -4.14
C SER A 89 -2.49 13.38 -3.50
N ASP A 90 -1.63 14.31 -3.88
CA ASP A 90 -0.31 14.50 -3.26
C ASP A 90 -0.36 15.03 -1.82
N TRP A 91 -1.54 15.33 -1.29
CA TRP A 91 -1.67 15.98 0.00
C TRP A 91 -1.02 15.21 1.15
N PHE A 92 -1.18 13.88 1.17
CA PHE A 92 -0.56 13.05 2.19
C PHE A 92 0.96 13.02 2.08
N ALA A 93 1.51 12.94 0.87
CA ALA A 93 2.96 13.03 0.64
C ALA A 93 3.53 14.40 1.05
N ILE A 94 2.79 15.50 0.78
CA ILE A 94 3.14 16.85 1.23
C ILE A 94 3.17 16.92 2.76
N LYS A 95 2.17 16.36 3.44
CA LYS A 95 2.07 16.35 4.91
C LYS A 95 3.18 15.53 5.55
N LYS A 96 3.49 14.36 5.01
CA LYS A 96 4.60 13.51 5.47
C LYS A 96 5.98 14.09 5.14
N GLY A 97 6.06 14.97 4.14
CA GLY A 97 7.35 15.46 3.62
C GLY A 97 8.08 14.44 2.73
N THR A 98 7.33 13.53 2.09
CA THR A 98 7.82 12.42 1.26
C THR A 98 7.64 12.68 -0.24
N THR A 99 7.32 13.90 -0.63
CA THR A 99 7.21 14.29 -2.04
C THR A 99 8.54 14.04 -2.78
N GLN A 100 8.43 13.53 -4.00
CA GLN A 100 9.58 13.22 -4.85
C GLN A 100 9.48 14.01 -6.15
N SER A 101 9.53 15.34 -6.02
CA SER A 101 9.47 16.28 -7.14
C SER A 101 10.76 16.31 -7.96
N TYR A 102 10.68 16.86 -9.17
CA TYR A 102 11.86 17.09 -10.02
C TYR A 102 12.91 17.99 -9.37
N ALA A 103 12.48 19.03 -8.66
CA ALA A 103 13.39 19.92 -7.94
C ALA A 103 14.11 19.21 -6.79
N GLU A 104 13.41 18.33 -6.06
CA GLU A 104 14.01 17.53 -4.99
C GLU A 104 14.97 16.48 -5.55
N ALA A 105 14.56 15.78 -6.60
CA ALA A 105 15.40 14.80 -7.30
C ALA A 105 16.69 15.45 -7.84
N SER A 106 16.57 16.63 -8.47
CA SER A 106 17.73 17.37 -8.97
C SER A 106 18.69 17.78 -7.83
N ARG A 107 18.14 18.33 -6.73
CA ARG A 107 18.91 18.76 -5.58
C ARG A 107 19.66 17.64 -4.87
N LYS A 108 19.08 16.42 -4.89
CA LYS A 108 19.67 15.22 -4.29
C LYS A 108 20.50 14.38 -5.27
N GLY A 109 20.67 14.81 -6.53
CA GLY A 109 21.44 14.08 -7.55
C GLY A 109 20.71 12.88 -8.16
N HIS A 110 19.38 12.75 -7.97
CA HIS A 110 18.57 11.62 -8.42
C HIS A 110 17.62 11.94 -9.58
N PHE A 111 17.91 13.00 -10.36
CA PHE A 111 17.08 13.40 -11.50
C PHE A 111 16.86 12.25 -12.50
N LYS A 112 17.93 11.53 -12.84
CA LYS A 112 17.87 10.38 -13.75
C LYS A 112 17.00 9.24 -13.18
N THR A 113 17.07 8.98 -11.87
CA THR A 113 16.24 7.98 -11.18
C THR A 113 14.76 8.37 -11.29
N LYS A 114 14.42 9.64 -11.00
CA LYS A 114 13.05 10.15 -11.13
C LYS A 114 12.51 10.01 -12.55
N LEU A 115 13.29 10.43 -13.55
CA LEU A 115 12.91 10.34 -14.96
C LEU A 115 12.71 8.89 -15.40
N ASN A 116 13.58 7.97 -14.97
CA ASN A 116 13.47 6.54 -15.30
C ASN A 116 12.21 5.91 -14.68
N ASN A 117 11.84 6.27 -13.44
CA ASN A 117 10.60 5.81 -12.82
C ASN A 117 9.37 6.27 -13.61
N GLU A 118 9.29 7.53 -13.97
CA GLU A 118 8.16 8.05 -14.75
C GLU A 118 8.14 7.48 -16.18
N TRP A 119 9.31 7.19 -16.75
CA TRP A 119 9.38 6.45 -18.01
C TRP A 119 8.73 5.07 -17.91
N LYS A 120 8.89 4.40 -16.78
CA LYS A 120 8.23 3.13 -16.46
C LYS A 120 6.77 3.30 -16.01
N ARG A 121 6.20 4.51 -16.06
CA ARG A 121 4.85 4.87 -15.57
C ARG A 121 4.68 4.66 -14.07
N MET A 122 5.75 4.74 -13.32
CA MET A 122 5.75 4.61 -11.87
C MET A 122 5.64 5.99 -11.22
N LEU A 123 4.74 6.14 -10.28
CA LEU A 123 4.67 7.31 -9.39
C LEU A 123 5.81 7.28 -8.35
N ALA A 124 5.77 8.21 -7.43
CA ALA A 124 6.69 8.25 -6.30
C ALA A 124 6.57 6.96 -5.45
N MET A 125 7.71 6.47 -4.96
CA MET A 125 7.73 5.40 -3.96
C MET A 125 7.20 5.96 -2.62
N ASP A 126 6.31 5.25 -1.96
CA ASP A 126 5.92 5.52 -0.58
C ASP A 126 5.83 4.19 0.20
N VAL A 127 6.01 4.25 1.50
CA VAL A 127 5.86 3.10 2.40
C VAL A 127 4.53 3.13 3.16
N SER A 128 3.78 4.21 3.02
CA SER A 128 2.48 4.42 3.65
C SER A 128 1.67 5.41 2.81
N ASP A 129 0.47 5.05 2.40
CA ASP A 129 -0.39 5.89 1.57
C ASP A 129 -0.93 7.11 2.31
N VAL A 130 -1.22 6.95 3.60
CA VAL A 130 -1.95 7.93 4.42
C VAL A 130 -1.01 8.67 5.37
N TYR A 131 -1.25 9.97 5.57
CA TYR A 131 -0.68 10.70 6.69
C TYR A 131 -1.57 10.56 7.91
N TYR A 132 -1.02 10.04 9.01
CA TYR A 132 -1.72 9.90 10.28
C TYR A 132 -1.36 11.03 11.25
N ASP A 133 -2.38 11.54 11.94
CA ASP A 133 -2.20 12.63 12.91
C ASP A 133 -1.58 12.12 14.21
N LYS A 134 -1.85 10.86 14.60
CA LYS A 134 -1.31 10.21 15.80
C LYS A 134 -1.07 8.73 15.59
N PHE A 135 -0.05 8.21 16.26
CA PHE A 135 0.15 6.78 16.46
C PHE A 135 -0.10 6.44 17.93
N LEU A 136 -0.64 5.25 18.17
CA LEU A 136 -1.20 4.90 19.47
C LEU A 136 -0.68 3.56 19.95
N ILE A 137 -0.40 3.48 21.26
CA ILE A 137 -0.29 2.22 22.00
C ILE A 137 -1.41 2.19 23.02
N ASN A 138 -2.27 1.17 22.95
CA ASN A 138 -3.45 1.02 23.81
C ASN A 138 -4.35 2.28 23.84
N GLY A 139 -4.54 2.90 22.66
CA GLY A 139 -5.35 4.10 22.48
C GLY A 139 -4.71 5.41 22.98
N LYS A 140 -3.44 5.39 23.39
CA LYS A 140 -2.71 6.55 23.89
C LYS A 140 -1.54 6.92 22.98
N ASN A 141 -1.38 8.19 22.69
CA ASN A 141 -0.26 8.72 21.94
C ASN A 141 0.95 9.06 22.83
N GLU A 142 2.03 9.54 22.24
CA GLU A 142 3.28 9.84 22.95
C GLU A 142 3.11 10.87 24.10
N SER A 143 2.18 11.84 23.99
CA SER A 143 1.98 12.88 25.01
C SER A 143 1.40 12.32 26.32
N VAL A 144 0.72 11.18 26.26
CA VAL A 144 0.12 10.46 27.38
C VAL A 144 0.59 8.99 27.41
N ALA A 145 1.84 8.76 26.98
CA ALA A 145 2.41 7.42 26.86
C ALA A 145 2.28 6.62 28.17
N PRO A 146 1.72 5.39 28.11
CA PRO A 146 1.50 4.57 29.28
C PRO A 146 2.83 4.14 29.91
N THR A 147 2.82 3.97 31.24
CA THR A 147 3.95 3.39 31.98
C THR A 147 3.44 2.16 32.72
N PHE A 148 4.09 1.03 32.48
CA PHE A 148 3.84 -0.22 33.18
C PHE A 148 4.79 -0.34 34.38
N LYS A 149 4.22 -0.16 35.57
CA LYS A 149 4.98 -0.06 36.85
C LYS A 149 4.97 -1.33 37.71
N ASP A 150 4.17 -2.34 37.29
CA ASP A 150 3.96 -3.57 38.08
C ASP A 150 5.14 -4.56 38.00
N SER A 151 6.28 -4.08 37.51
CA SER A 151 7.50 -4.86 37.32
C SER A 151 8.71 -4.18 37.96
N LYS A 152 9.68 -4.97 38.35
CA LYS A 152 10.94 -4.55 39.01
C LYS A 152 12.13 -4.79 38.08
N GLY A 153 13.22 -4.10 38.36
CA GLY A 153 14.50 -4.41 37.73
C GLY A 153 14.87 -5.88 37.88
N GLY A 154 15.29 -6.51 36.81
CA GLY A 154 15.57 -7.95 36.71
C GLY A 154 14.37 -8.80 36.21
N ASP A 155 13.15 -8.28 36.28
CA ASP A 155 11.96 -9.02 35.83
C ASP A 155 11.94 -9.17 34.30
N LYS A 156 11.33 -10.28 33.86
CA LYS A 156 10.95 -10.49 32.46
C LYS A 156 9.45 -10.22 32.28
N VAL A 157 9.13 -9.47 31.23
CA VAL A 157 7.73 -9.14 30.88
C VAL A 157 7.44 -9.64 29.47
N ARG A 158 6.32 -10.34 29.31
CA ARG A 158 5.81 -10.76 27.99
C ARG A 158 4.85 -9.70 27.45
N LEU A 159 5.26 -9.04 26.39
CA LEU A 159 4.41 -8.11 25.63
C LEU A 159 3.64 -8.91 24.58
N ARG A 160 2.30 -8.80 24.60
CA ARG A 160 1.43 -9.42 23.61
C ARG A 160 0.95 -8.35 22.67
N ILE A 161 1.63 -8.27 21.51
CA ILE A 161 1.54 -7.16 20.57
C ILE A 161 0.61 -7.53 19.43
N SER A 162 -0.37 -6.68 19.17
CA SER A 162 -1.23 -6.76 17.98
C SER A 162 -1.12 -5.46 17.21
N ASN A 163 -0.85 -5.52 15.91
CA ASN A 163 -0.96 -4.38 15.03
C ASN A 163 -2.39 -4.28 14.50
N ALA A 164 -3.22 -3.51 15.18
CA ALA A 164 -4.61 -3.22 14.83
C ALA A 164 -4.75 -1.90 14.06
N GLY A 165 -3.69 -1.45 13.43
CA GLY A 165 -3.71 -0.31 12.52
C GLY A 165 -4.41 -0.63 11.20
N ALA A 166 -5.01 0.37 10.56
CA ALA A 166 -5.67 0.21 9.27
C ALA A 166 -4.66 0.11 8.09
N SER A 167 -3.47 0.72 8.23
CA SER A 167 -2.48 0.69 7.14
C SER A 167 -1.01 0.85 7.57
N SER A 168 -0.72 1.07 8.84
CA SER A 168 0.64 1.36 9.29
C SER A 168 1.39 0.11 9.73
N TYR A 169 2.59 -0.05 9.22
CA TYR A 169 3.60 -0.95 9.76
C TYR A 169 4.35 -0.25 10.88
N PHE A 170 4.82 -1.00 11.88
CA PHE A 170 5.61 -0.44 12.98
C PHE A 170 6.93 -1.17 13.18
N TRP A 171 8.00 -0.41 13.22
CA TRP A 171 9.28 -0.85 13.78
C TRP A 171 9.21 -0.84 15.29
N LEU A 172 9.55 -1.96 15.91
CA LEU A 172 9.55 -2.14 17.36
C LEU A 172 10.97 -2.25 17.86
N THR A 173 11.30 -1.42 18.85
CA THR A 173 12.61 -1.35 19.49
C THR A 173 12.45 -1.16 21.00
N TYR A 174 13.45 -1.60 21.78
CA TYR A 174 13.42 -1.52 23.24
C TYR A 174 14.71 -0.92 23.79
N ALA A 175 14.59 0.13 24.63
CA ALA A 175 15.75 0.81 25.21
C ALA A 175 16.49 -0.02 26.26
N GLY A 176 15.84 -1.04 26.84
CA GLY A 176 16.44 -1.92 27.85
C GLY A 176 17.24 -3.08 27.29
N GLY A 177 17.44 -3.19 25.96
CA GLY A 177 18.26 -4.22 25.32
C GLY A 177 17.53 -5.07 24.29
N LYS A 178 17.90 -6.35 24.21
CA LYS A 178 17.34 -7.27 23.20
C LYS A 178 15.88 -7.63 23.46
N ILE A 179 15.19 -7.93 22.38
CA ILE A 179 13.81 -8.43 22.35
C ILE A 179 13.87 -9.93 22.02
N THR A 180 13.18 -10.76 22.78
CA THR A 180 13.05 -12.19 22.48
C THR A 180 11.66 -12.49 21.95
N VAL A 181 11.56 -12.84 20.66
CA VAL A 181 10.30 -13.26 20.04
C VAL A 181 9.98 -14.69 20.44
N VAL A 182 8.77 -14.95 20.95
CA VAL A 182 8.34 -16.25 21.47
C VAL A 182 7.06 -16.80 20.85
N ALA A 183 6.28 -15.95 20.15
CA ALA A 183 5.12 -16.36 19.36
C ALA A 183 4.84 -15.34 18.25
N ASN A 184 4.17 -15.79 17.20
CA ASN A 184 3.65 -14.97 16.12
C ASN A 184 2.25 -15.45 15.70
N ASP A 185 1.35 -14.55 15.36
CA ASP A 185 -0.03 -14.79 14.89
C ASP A 185 -0.77 -15.86 15.72
N GLY A 186 -0.63 -15.75 17.06
CA GLY A 186 -1.21 -16.70 18.01
C GLY A 186 -0.46 -18.03 18.17
N ASN A 187 0.53 -18.31 17.34
CA ASN A 187 1.28 -19.57 17.34
C ASN A 187 2.65 -19.43 18.01
N ASP A 188 3.05 -20.42 18.77
CA ASP A 188 4.37 -20.46 19.42
C ASP A 188 5.50 -20.58 18.40
N VAL A 189 6.62 -19.93 18.70
CA VAL A 189 7.90 -20.15 18.02
C VAL A 189 9.01 -20.42 19.02
N GLU A 190 10.08 -21.10 18.58
CA GLU A 190 11.31 -21.18 19.35
C GLU A 190 11.82 -19.75 19.61
N PRO A 191 12.34 -19.44 20.82
CA PRO A 191 12.77 -18.09 21.16
C PRO A 191 13.84 -17.54 20.22
N VAL A 192 13.57 -16.41 19.59
CA VAL A 192 14.49 -15.70 18.69
C VAL A 192 14.88 -14.36 19.31
N VAL A 193 16.18 -14.13 19.53
CA VAL A 193 16.71 -12.90 20.13
C VAL A 193 17.08 -11.90 19.03
N VAL A 194 16.48 -10.71 19.06
CA VAL A 194 16.68 -9.67 18.06
C VAL A 194 16.86 -8.30 18.71
N ASP A 195 17.35 -7.32 17.95
CA ASP A 195 17.41 -5.91 18.37
C ASP A 195 16.14 -5.17 18.02
N ARG A 196 15.54 -5.55 16.90
CA ARG A 196 14.32 -4.92 16.37
C ARG A 196 13.53 -5.87 15.50
N LEU A 197 12.25 -5.55 15.31
CA LEU A 197 11.40 -6.21 14.35
C LEU A 197 10.43 -5.19 13.72
N ILE A 198 9.97 -5.51 12.52
CA ILE A 198 8.82 -4.82 11.91
C ILE A 198 7.58 -5.70 12.09
N ILE A 199 6.46 -5.09 12.44
CA ILE A 199 5.17 -5.75 12.54
C ILE A 199 4.23 -5.20 11.47
N GLY A 200 3.77 -6.06 10.56
CA GLY A 200 2.80 -5.72 9.52
C GLY A 200 1.39 -5.54 10.09
N VAL A 201 0.54 -4.92 9.29
CA VAL A 201 -0.88 -4.76 9.64
C VAL A 201 -1.50 -6.14 9.85
N SER A 202 -2.24 -6.31 10.95
CA SER A 202 -2.85 -7.56 11.41
C SER A 202 -1.92 -8.61 12.00
N GLU A 203 -0.61 -8.52 11.82
CA GLU A 203 0.29 -9.45 12.51
C GLU A 203 0.21 -9.29 14.03
N THR A 204 0.48 -10.38 14.73
CA THR A 204 0.71 -10.36 16.18
C THR A 204 2.05 -10.99 16.51
N TYR A 205 2.73 -10.43 17.52
CA TYR A 205 3.96 -11.00 18.08
C TYR A 205 3.87 -11.00 19.60
N ASP A 206 4.27 -12.12 20.21
CA ASP A 206 4.57 -12.14 21.63
C ASP A 206 6.08 -12.04 21.81
N VAL A 207 6.50 -11.05 22.57
CA VAL A 207 7.92 -10.82 22.83
C VAL A 207 8.18 -10.76 24.33
N VAL A 208 9.33 -11.26 24.75
CA VAL A 208 9.81 -11.14 26.11
C VAL A 208 10.93 -10.11 26.15
N VAL A 209 10.77 -9.13 27.03
CA VAL A 209 11.80 -8.13 27.36
C VAL A 209 12.24 -8.30 28.81
N THR A 210 13.53 -8.07 29.07
CA THR A 210 14.09 -8.07 30.42
C THR A 210 14.30 -6.62 30.87
N ILE A 211 13.84 -6.28 32.06
CA ILE A 211 14.05 -4.95 32.65
C ILE A 211 15.42 -4.95 33.29
N PRO A 212 16.36 -4.09 32.89
CA PRO A 212 17.65 -3.98 33.59
C PRO A 212 17.49 -3.70 35.09
N ALA A 213 18.38 -4.22 35.89
CA ALA A 213 18.32 -4.17 37.36
C ALA A 213 18.77 -2.82 37.91
N ASP A 214 18.13 -1.75 37.47
CA ASP A 214 18.31 -0.38 37.92
C ASP A 214 16.93 0.33 38.12
N ASN A 215 16.96 1.54 38.60
CA ASN A 215 15.72 2.32 38.79
C ASN A 215 15.39 3.19 37.56
N THR A 216 15.16 2.53 36.42
CA THR A 216 14.93 3.16 35.14
C THR A 216 13.66 2.60 34.47
N ALA A 217 12.88 3.48 33.86
CA ALA A 217 11.73 3.11 33.01
C ALA A 217 12.17 3.12 31.55
N TYR A 218 12.24 1.96 30.94
CA TYR A 218 12.75 1.78 29.58
C TYR A 218 11.65 1.92 28.54
N GLU A 219 11.93 2.68 27.50
CA GLU A 219 11.00 2.88 26.38
C GLU A 219 10.92 1.62 25.51
N PHE A 220 9.70 1.16 25.27
CA PHE A 220 9.36 0.30 24.15
C PHE A 220 8.74 1.20 23.09
N LEU A 221 9.44 1.40 21.97
CA LEU A 221 9.11 2.37 20.93
C LEU A 221 8.52 1.65 19.72
N ALA A 222 7.33 2.10 19.29
CA ALA A 222 6.70 1.75 18.04
C ALA A 222 6.84 2.92 17.05
N THR A 223 7.70 2.77 16.05
CA THR A 223 7.94 3.77 15.01
C THR A 223 7.27 3.32 13.72
N PRO A 224 6.30 4.07 13.16
CA PRO A 224 5.70 3.73 11.88
C PRO A 224 6.76 3.68 10.78
N GLU A 225 6.52 2.89 9.75
CA GLU A 225 7.50 2.72 8.69
C GLU A 225 7.84 4.04 7.97
N ASP A 226 6.89 4.96 7.86
CA ASP A 226 7.09 6.31 7.29
C ASP A 226 7.89 7.28 8.19
N ARG A 227 8.08 6.92 9.46
CA ARG A 227 8.90 7.66 10.46
C ARG A 227 8.50 9.11 10.67
N THR A 228 7.22 9.41 10.45
CA THR A 228 6.69 10.75 10.66
C THR A 228 6.53 11.09 12.15
N LYS A 229 6.20 10.10 12.95
CA LYS A 229 5.99 10.18 14.42
C LYS A 229 6.29 8.82 15.04
N SER A 230 5.94 8.64 16.33
CA SER A 230 6.06 7.36 17.05
C SER A 230 5.03 7.25 18.17
N ALA A 231 4.92 6.06 18.77
CA ALA A 231 4.19 5.83 19.99
C ALA A 231 5.08 5.07 20.98
N SER A 232 4.99 5.40 22.26
CA SER A 232 5.86 4.89 23.31
C SER A 232 5.08 4.21 24.43
N LEU A 233 5.66 3.17 24.99
CA LEU A 233 5.27 2.52 26.21
C LEU A 233 6.52 2.43 27.12
N TYR A 234 6.39 2.86 28.38
CA TYR A 234 7.49 2.76 29.35
C TYR A 234 7.31 1.54 30.25
N ILE A 235 8.37 0.76 30.43
CA ILE A 235 8.36 -0.46 31.25
C ILE A 235 9.40 -0.30 32.36
N GLY A 236 8.96 -0.45 33.61
CA GLY A 236 9.78 -0.25 34.80
C GLY A 236 9.45 1.07 35.53
N ASN A 237 10.29 1.43 36.49
CA ASN A 237 10.10 2.58 37.37
C ASN A 237 11.32 3.49 37.34
N GLY A 238 11.14 4.79 37.59
CA GLY A 238 12.24 5.75 37.71
C GLY A 238 12.40 6.67 36.50
N ILE A 239 13.64 7.00 36.18
CA ILE A 239 13.98 7.92 35.08
C ILE A 239 13.72 7.21 33.74
N LYS A 240 13.15 7.94 32.76
CA LYS A 240 12.87 7.39 31.45
C LYS A 240 14.15 7.29 30.59
N GLN A 241 14.45 6.11 30.09
CA GLN A 241 15.48 5.86 29.10
C GLN A 241 14.82 5.68 27.73
N LEU A 242 15.18 6.56 26.79
CA LEU A 242 14.61 6.58 25.45
C LEU A 242 15.40 5.71 24.48
N VAL A 243 14.70 5.21 23.47
CA VAL A 243 15.29 4.60 22.27
C VAL A 243 15.85 5.68 21.36
N SER A 244 16.98 5.44 20.70
CA SER A 244 17.45 6.29 19.62
C SER A 244 16.50 6.20 18.42
N PRO A 245 15.92 7.33 17.96
CA PRO A 245 14.94 7.32 16.89
C PRO A 245 15.56 6.84 15.57
N LEU A 246 14.78 6.13 14.77
CA LEU A 246 15.18 5.79 13.42
C LEU A 246 15.25 7.06 12.54
N PRO A 247 16.24 7.17 11.64
CA PRO A 247 16.38 8.33 10.77
C PRO A 247 15.24 8.40 9.74
N LYS A 248 15.01 9.58 9.17
CA LYS A 248 14.01 9.77 8.11
C LYS A 248 14.37 8.97 6.87
N LEU A 249 13.34 8.45 6.17
CA LEU A 249 13.54 7.64 4.97
C LEU A 249 14.18 8.40 3.81
N ASN A 250 15.15 7.78 3.14
CA ASN A 250 15.75 8.29 1.91
C ASN A 250 15.13 7.62 0.68
N TYR A 251 13.93 8.10 0.30
CA TYR A 251 13.13 7.52 -0.78
C TYR A 251 13.85 7.44 -2.12
N PHE A 252 14.74 8.38 -2.45
CA PHE A 252 15.45 8.34 -3.72
C PHE A 252 16.47 7.21 -3.80
N GLU A 253 17.12 6.84 -2.69
CA GLU A 253 17.99 5.66 -2.65
C GLU A 253 17.17 4.38 -2.79
N GLY A 254 16.03 4.28 -2.08
CA GLY A 254 15.09 3.17 -2.24
C GLY A 254 14.59 3.03 -3.69
N MET A 255 14.17 4.14 -4.33
CA MET A 255 13.77 4.15 -5.75
C MET A 255 14.88 3.70 -6.68
N LYS A 256 16.13 4.14 -6.44
CA LYS A 256 17.28 3.74 -7.25
C LYS A 256 17.51 2.23 -7.17
N MET A 257 17.54 1.69 -5.97
CA MET A 257 17.68 0.25 -5.76
C MET A 257 16.58 -0.55 -6.46
N MET A 258 15.31 -0.15 -6.29
CA MET A 258 14.18 -0.82 -6.93
C MET A 258 14.29 -0.79 -8.47
N ASN A 259 14.75 0.34 -9.03
CA ASN A 259 15.00 0.43 -10.47
C ASN A 259 16.11 -0.52 -10.93
N ASP A 260 17.19 -0.61 -10.15
CA ASP A 260 18.31 -1.49 -10.45
C ASP A 260 17.84 -2.96 -10.43
N MET A 261 17.01 -3.34 -9.46
CA MET A 261 16.40 -4.68 -9.37
C MET A 261 15.47 -5.02 -10.54
N MET A 262 14.64 -4.05 -10.98
CA MET A 262 13.71 -4.25 -12.10
C MET A 262 14.40 -4.28 -13.48
N ASN A 263 15.61 -3.75 -13.60
CA ASN A 263 16.38 -3.75 -14.88
C ASN A 263 17.22 -5.01 -15.07
N MET A 264 17.24 -5.91 -14.11
CA MET A 264 18.00 -7.16 -14.20
C MET A 264 17.20 -8.21 -14.96
N ASP A 265 17.51 -8.35 -16.25
CA ASP A 265 17.09 -9.46 -17.11
C ASP A 265 17.97 -10.69 -16.79
N GLY A 266 17.63 -11.42 -15.75
CA GLY A 266 18.39 -12.61 -15.44
C GLY A 266 18.07 -13.14 -14.04
N THR A 267 18.42 -14.37 -13.80
CA THR A 267 18.14 -15.07 -12.55
C THR A 267 18.50 -14.20 -11.33
N ARG A 268 17.51 -13.93 -10.51
CA ARG A 268 17.57 -13.13 -9.26
C ARG A 268 18.71 -13.52 -8.31
N ASN A 269 19.38 -14.64 -8.57
CA ASN A 269 20.52 -15.15 -7.83
C ASN A 269 21.84 -14.44 -8.12
N ASP A 270 21.93 -13.62 -9.17
CA ASP A 270 23.19 -13.00 -9.60
C ASP A 270 23.66 -11.84 -8.70
N MET A 271 22.77 -11.28 -7.86
CA MET A 271 23.15 -10.23 -6.89
C MET A 271 23.40 -10.75 -5.47
N GLY A 272 23.20 -12.03 -5.22
CA GLY A 272 23.31 -12.59 -3.84
C GLY A 272 22.28 -12.04 -2.86
N MET A 273 21.22 -11.35 -3.35
CA MET A 273 20.13 -10.85 -2.54
C MET A 273 18.97 -11.85 -2.55
N ASP A 274 18.73 -12.46 -1.41
CA ASP A 274 17.56 -13.31 -1.20
C ASP A 274 16.32 -12.44 -0.97
N MET A 275 15.46 -12.36 -1.98
CA MET A 275 14.23 -11.55 -2.00
C MET A 275 13.05 -12.37 -1.48
N SER A 276 13.20 -13.05 -0.36
CA SER A 276 12.17 -13.85 0.28
C SER A 276 12.19 -13.69 1.79
N LEU A 277 11.05 -13.93 2.44
CA LEU A 277 10.94 -14.08 3.89
C LEU A 277 11.36 -12.83 4.68
N GLN A 278 11.12 -11.64 4.14
CA GLN A 278 11.51 -10.34 4.74
C GLN A 278 13.02 -10.19 5.03
N LYS A 279 13.90 -10.94 4.35
CA LYS A 279 15.34 -10.89 4.59
C LYS A 279 15.98 -9.56 4.21
N MET A 280 15.37 -8.82 3.28
CA MET A 280 15.88 -7.52 2.89
C MET A 280 15.54 -6.45 3.93
N ASP A 281 16.53 -5.94 4.62
CA ASP A 281 16.35 -4.78 5.50
C ASP A 281 16.53 -3.48 4.72
N MET A 282 15.40 -2.80 4.43
CA MET A 282 15.42 -1.51 3.73
C MET A 282 16.20 -0.42 4.48
N ASN A 283 16.47 -0.60 5.78
CA ASN A 283 17.33 0.33 6.50
C ASN A 283 18.78 0.27 6.01
N THR A 284 19.29 -0.91 5.63
CA THR A 284 20.64 -1.03 5.07
C THR A 284 20.76 -0.35 3.70
N VAL A 285 19.69 -0.33 2.94
CA VAL A 285 19.63 0.32 1.62
C VAL A 285 19.52 1.83 1.73
N MET A 286 18.61 2.31 2.57
CA MET A 286 18.33 3.73 2.71
C MET A 286 19.34 4.47 3.58
N TYR A 287 20.04 3.76 4.45
CA TYR A 287 21.00 4.31 5.42
C TYR A 287 22.28 3.47 5.51
N PRO A 288 23.04 3.35 4.43
CA PRO A 288 24.30 2.60 4.46
C PRO A 288 25.31 3.16 5.46
N GLU A 289 25.20 4.45 5.80
CA GLU A 289 26.05 5.09 6.83
C GLU A 289 25.80 4.58 8.25
N ILE A 290 24.58 4.12 8.54
CA ILE A 290 24.22 3.59 9.88
C ILE A 290 24.67 2.13 10.03
N THR A 291 24.76 1.42 8.91
CA THR A 291 25.13 0.01 8.88
C THR A 291 26.63 -0.20 8.64
N GLY A 292 27.44 0.86 8.53
CA GLY A 292 28.86 0.81 8.24
C GLY A 292 29.22 0.40 6.80
N GLU A 293 28.25 0.19 5.94
CA GLU A 293 28.49 -0.22 4.54
C GLU A 293 29.11 0.89 3.68
N LYS A 294 28.92 2.16 4.03
CA LYS A 294 29.49 3.29 3.29
C LYS A 294 31.02 3.28 3.34
N GLU A 295 31.60 3.01 4.48
CA GLU A 295 33.06 2.87 4.62
C GLU A 295 33.61 1.66 3.85
N LYS A 296 32.86 0.56 3.76
CA LYS A 296 33.24 -0.62 2.98
C LYS A 296 33.20 -0.34 1.48
N ARG A 297 32.14 0.33 0.99
CA ARG A 297 32.00 0.72 -0.43
C ARG A 297 33.08 1.70 -0.87
N GLU A 298 33.43 2.68 -0.03
CA GLU A 298 34.52 3.61 -0.32
C GLU A 298 35.88 2.92 -0.32
N LYS A 299 36.13 1.98 0.60
CA LYS A 299 37.35 1.17 0.61
C LYS A 299 37.44 0.21 -0.59
N THR A 300 36.31 -0.39 -1.01
CA THR A 300 36.26 -1.28 -2.18
C THR A 300 36.47 -0.49 -3.49
N ASN A 301 35.87 0.69 -3.62
CA ASN A 301 36.08 1.58 -4.77
C ASN A 301 37.50 2.16 -4.83
N GLN A 302 38.14 2.41 -3.69
CA GLN A 302 39.55 2.82 -3.65
C GLN A 302 40.52 1.67 -3.96
N LEU A 303 40.18 0.42 -3.63
CA LEU A 303 40.94 -0.75 -4.04
C LEU A 303 40.78 -1.06 -5.53
N SER A 304 39.54 -0.97 -6.07
CA SER A 304 39.28 -1.22 -7.50
C SER A 304 39.89 -0.16 -8.41
N SER A 305 40.10 1.06 -7.96
CA SER A 305 40.81 2.11 -8.70
C SER A 305 42.32 1.99 -8.71
N LYS A 306 42.89 1.03 -7.95
CA LYS A 306 44.34 0.75 -7.87
C LYS A 306 44.75 -0.59 -8.47
N MET A 307 43.82 -1.38 -9.04
CA MET A 307 44.18 -2.60 -9.76
C MET A 307 44.23 -2.33 -11.24
N ASP A 308 45.46 -2.29 -11.76
CA ASP A 308 45.79 -2.29 -13.18
C ASP A 308 45.23 -3.50 -13.90
N MET A 309 44.82 -3.28 -15.15
CA MET A 309 44.38 -4.32 -16.09
C MET A 309 45.55 -5.30 -16.41
N ASN A 310 45.57 -6.44 -15.75
CA ASN A 310 46.08 -7.71 -16.32
C ASN A 310 46.00 -8.78 -15.22
N ASP A 311 44.94 -9.54 -15.17
CA ASP A 311 45.02 -10.99 -14.99
C ASP A 311 43.68 -11.64 -15.31
N LYS A 312 43.69 -12.63 -16.19
CA LYS A 312 42.58 -13.51 -16.46
C LYS A 312 42.72 -14.72 -15.53
N SER A 313 41.61 -15.11 -14.98
CA SER A 313 41.37 -16.35 -14.21
C SER A 313 41.41 -16.23 -12.70
N ASP A 314 40.22 -16.11 -12.07
CA ASP A 314 39.75 -17.12 -11.11
C ASP A 314 38.28 -16.82 -10.72
N HIS A 315 37.38 -17.72 -11.04
CA HIS A 315 36.01 -17.71 -10.52
C HIS A 315 36.01 -18.25 -9.11
N SER A 316 36.40 -17.45 -8.12
CA SER A 316 36.18 -17.77 -6.72
C SER A 316 34.90 -17.12 -6.23
N LYS A 317 33.99 -17.97 -5.79
CA LYS A 317 32.73 -17.64 -5.09
C LYS A 317 32.98 -16.61 -4.00
N HIS A 318 32.63 -15.35 -4.23
CA HIS A 318 32.44 -14.41 -3.14
C HIS A 318 31.05 -14.65 -2.52
N THR A 319 31.00 -15.56 -1.56
CA THR A 319 30.00 -15.54 -0.50
C THR A 319 30.19 -14.21 0.23
N LEU A 320 29.25 -13.28 0.03
CA LEU A 320 29.13 -12.11 0.88
C LEU A 320 28.76 -12.61 2.28
N SER A 321 29.78 -12.76 3.14
CA SER A 321 29.57 -13.01 4.55
C SER A 321 28.77 -11.84 5.14
N SER A 322 27.70 -12.18 5.82
CA SER A 322 26.77 -11.29 6.54
C SER A 322 27.39 -10.68 7.82
N ASP A 323 28.63 -10.25 7.76
CA ASP A 323 29.35 -9.67 8.90
C ASP A 323 29.46 -8.16 8.73
N SER A 324 28.38 -7.38 9.04
CA SER A 324 28.61 -5.96 9.11
C SER A 324 27.60 -5.08 9.85
N SER A 325 26.57 -5.58 10.49
CA SER A 325 25.89 -4.80 11.52
C SER A 325 25.69 -5.66 12.75
N ASP A 326 26.08 -5.16 13.92
CA ASP A 326 25.76 -5.78 15.21
C ASP A 326 24.24 -5.81 15.47
N ILE A 327 23.44 -5.24 14.60
CA ILE A 327 21.97 -5.09 14.72
C ILE A 327 21.28 -6.27 14.04
N VAL A 328 20.61 -7.10 14.83
CA VAL A 328 19.81 -8.23 14.35
C VAL A 328 18.35 -7.80 14.16
N THR A 329 17.89 -7.81 12.93
CA THR A 329 16.47 -7.55 12.57
C THR A 329 15.77 -8.88 12.34
N LEU A 330 14.58 -9.07 12.96
CA LEU A 330 13.76 -10.25 12.71
C LEU A 330 13.37 -10.35 11.23
N ASN A 331 13.46 -11.56 10.70
CA ASN A 331 12.85 -11.93 9.43
C ASN A 331 12.22 -13.32 9.53
N TYR A 332 11.39 -13.70 8.57
CA TYR A 332 10.63 -14.96 8.65
C TYR A 332 11.49 -16.22 8.60
N SER A 333 12.72 -16.17 8.04
CA SER A 333 13.61 -17.34 8.02
C SER A 333 14.10 -17.73 9.41
N MET A 334 14.05 -16.82 10.39
CA MET A 334 14.47 -17.04 11.77
C MET A 334 13.39 -17.71 12.62
N LEU A 335 12.14 -17.69 12.17
CA LEU A 335 10.99 -18.24 12.90
C LEU A 335 10.94 -19.76 12.71
N LYS A 336 10.75 -20.48 13.81
CA LYS A 336 10.65 -21.93 13.83
C LYS A 336 9.57 -22.38 14.81
N SER A 337 8.68 -23.26 14.38
CA SER A 337 7.70 -23.87 15.27
C SER A 337 8.39 -24.81 16.28
N PRO A 338 7.99 -24.81 17.55
CA PRO A 338 8.51 -25.79 18.52
C PRO A 338 7.95 -27.19 18.32
N THR A 339 6.93 -27.34 17.48
CA THR A 339 6.27 -28.60 17.17
C THR A 339 6.24 -28.82 15.66
N VAL A 340 6.10 -30.09 15.26
CA VAL A 340 5.96 -30.49 13.85
C VAL A 340 4.66 -29.92 13.27
N THR A 341 4.74 -29.24 12.13
CA THR A 341 3.62 -28.58 11.44
C THR A 341 3.32 -29.17 10.05
N THR A 342 3.92 -30.32 9.73
CA THR A 342 3.73 -30.95 8.40
C THR A 342 2.26 -31.25 8.13
N LEU A 343 1.87 -31.00 6.87
CA LEU A 343 0.55 -31.35 6.40
C LEU A 343 0.42 -32.86 6.11
N PRO A 344 -0.80 -33.41 6.02
CA PRO A 344 -1.01 -34.81 5.66
C PRO A 344 -0.34 -35.15 4.33
N LYS A 345 0.57 -36.15 4.33
CA LYS A 345 1.42 -36.49 3.16
C LYS A 345 0.61 -37.11 2.01
N ASP A 346 -0.46 -37.84 2.35
CA ASP A 346 -1.31 -38.55 1.37
C ASP A 346 -2.42 -37.65 0.79
N ALA A 347 -2.55 -36.41 1.28
CA ALA A 347 -3.54 -35.47 0.78
C ALA A 347 -3.12 -34.92 -0.63
N PRO A 348 -4.09 -34.81 -1.56
CA PRO A 348 -3.81 -34.16 -2.85
C PRO A 348 -3.26 -32.74 -2.66
N VAL A 349 -2.26 -32.38 -3.44
CA VAL A 349 -1.68 -31.03 -3.40
C VAL A 349 -2.22 -30.19 -4.55
N ARG A 350 -2.74 -29.01 -4.21
CA ARG A 350 -3.17 -28.00 -5.17
C ARG A 350 -2.30 -26.75 -5.04
N GLU A 351 -1.60 -26.38 -6.10
CA GLU A 351 -0.81 -25.16 -6.14
C GLU A 351 -1.60 -24.04 -6.81
N LEU A 352 -1.60 -22.88 -6.17
CA LEU A 352 -2.15 -21.63 -6.65
C LEU A 352 -1.03 -20.57 -6.70
N ARG A 353 -1.07 -19.71 -7.70
CA ARG A 353 -0.11 -18.62 -7.86
C ARG A 353 -0.85 -17.32 -8.01
N PHE A 354 -0.41 -16.28 -7.31
CA PHE A 354 -0.96 -14.93 -7.40
C PHE A 354 0.16 -13.90 -7.54
N GLU A 355 -0.04 -12.99 -8.45
CA GLU A 355 0.71 -11.73 -8.50
C GLU A 355 -0.06 -10.66 -7.75
N LEU A 356 0.54 -10.04 -6.74
CA LEU A 356 0.02 -8.85 -6.10
C LEU A 356 0.38 -7.66 -6.98
N THR A 357 -0.62 -6.95 -7.46
CA THR A 357 -0.46 -5.92 -8.49
C THR A 357 -1.16 -4.63 -8.08
N GLY A 358 -0.72 -3.50 -8.63
CA GLY A 358 -1.32 -2.21 -8.35
C GLY A 358 -1.12 -1.21 -9.49
N ASN A 359 -2.09 -0.30 -9.64
CA ASN A 359 -1.96 0.88 -10.48
C ASN A 359 -2.11 2.12 -9.60
N MET A 360 -0.98 2.71 -9.22
CA MET A 360 -0.95 3.88 -8.34
C MET A 360 -1.54 5.14 -8.99
N ASN A 361 -1.61 5.20 -10.33
CA ASN A 361 -2.24 6.33 -11.04
C ASN A 361 -3.77 6.35 -10.90
N ARG A 362 -4.35 5.27 -10.37
CA ARG A 362 -5.79 5.11 -10.14
C ARG A 362 -6.10 4.60 -8.75
N TYR A 363 -5.06 4.39 -7.94
CA TYR A 363 -5.15 3.76 -6.63
C TYR A 363 -5.97 2.47 -6.66
N LEU A 364 -5.63 1.59 -7.59
CA LEU A 364 -6.26 0.29 -7.72
C LEU A 364 -5.28 -0.80 -7.31
N TRP A 365 -5.70 -1.65 -6.37
CA TRP A 365 -4.94 -2.78 -5.89
C TRP A 365 -5.63 -4.08 -6.27
N SER A 366 -4.88 -5.08 -6.68
CA SER A 366 -5.47 -6.28 -7.27
C SER A 366 -4.56 -7.51 -7.11
N MET A 367 -5.11 -8.68 -7.38
CA MET A 367 -4.36 -9.91 -7.59
C MET A 367 -4.54 -10.33 -9.05
N ASP A 368 -3.45 -10.67 -9.74
CA ASP A 368 -3.45 -11.01 -11.16
C ASP A 368 -4.13 -9.96 -12.05
N ASN A 369 -3.98 -8.68 -11.70
CA ASN A 369 -4.62 -7.54 -12.39
C ASN A 369 -6.16 -7.58 -12.40
N LYS A 370 -6.78 -8.27 -11.44
CA LYS A 370 -8.23 -8.37 -11.28
C LYS A 370 -8.64 -8.03 -9.85
N VAL A 371 -9.75 -7.35 -9.71
CA VAL A 371 -10.43 -7.14 -8.43
C VAL A 371 -11.47 -8.22 -8.17
N LEU A 372 -12.03 -8.29 -6.97
CA LEU A 372 -13.00 -9.34 -6.58
C LEU A 372 -14.20 -9.45 -7.53
N SER A 373 -14.72 -8.32 -8.03
CA SER A 373 -15.87 -8.31 -8.93
C SER A 373 -15.58 -8.90 -10.33
N GLU A 374 -14.32 -9.15 -10.66
CA GLU A 374 -13.86 -9.69 -11.94
C GLU A 374 -13.46 -11.16 -11.83
N THR A 375 -13.66 -11.77 -10.68
CA THR A 375 -13.21 -13.15 -10.42
C THR A 375 -14.31 -13.98 -9.78
N ASP A 376 -14.27 -15.28 -10.07
CA ASP A 376 -15.05 -16.28 -9.35
C ASP A 376 -14.39 -16.61 -8.00
N LYS A 377 -15.14 -17.28 -7.13
CA LYS A 377 -14.61 -17.87 -5.91
C LYS A 377 -13.61 -18.97 -6.26
N ILE A 378 -12.55 -19.07 -5.48
CA ILE A 378 -11.57 -20.15 -5.59
C ILE A 378 -12.14 -21.37 -4.88
N LEU A 379 -12.60 -22.35 -5.65
CA LEU A 379 -13.16 -23.58 -5.09
C LEU A 379 -12.03 -24.46 -4.57
N ILE A 380 -12.14 -24.94 -3.34
CA ILE A 380 -11.22 -25.89 -2.69
C ILE A 380 -11.98 -27.08 -2.13
N LYS A 381 -11.31 -28.22 -2.05
CA LYS A 381 -11.93 -29.48 -1.55
C LYS A 381 -11.42 -29.75 -0.14
N LYS A 382 -12.31 -30.22 0.72
CA LYS A 382 -11.94 -30.64 2.08
C LYS A 382 -10.95 -31.80 2.02
N GLY A 383 -9.87 -31.71 2.77
CA GLY A 383 -8.83 -32.73 2.86
C GLY A 383 -7.69 -32.59 1.83
N GLU A 384 -7.68 -31.57 0.97
CA GLU A 384 -6.51 -31.28 0.12
C GLU A 384 -5.51 -30.35 0.84
N ASN A 385 -4.26 -30.38 0.42
CA ASN A 385 -3.24 -29.40 0.80
C ASN A 385 -3.16 -28.31 -0.26
N VAL A 386 -3.46 -27.09 0.12
CA VAL A 386 -3.35 -25.93 -0.77
C VAL A 386 -2.01 -25.25 -0.52
N ARG A 387 -1.23 -25.09 -1.59
CA ARG A 387 0.01 -24.31 -1.61
C ARG A 387 -0.23 -23.05 -2.39
N ILE A 388 0.11 -21.90 -1.82
CA ILE A 388 -0.03 -20.61 -2.46
C ILE A 388 1.37 -19.97 -2.62
N VAL A 389 1.72 -19.68 -3.86
CA VAL A 389 2.91 -18.87 -4.21
C VAL A 389 2.45 -17.45 -4.46
N LEU A 390 2.95 -16.52 -3.67
CA LEU A 390 2.63 -15.10 -3.76
C LEU A 390 3.84 -14.33 -4.24
N HIS A 391 3.70 -13.60 -5.34
CA HIS A 391 4.71 -12.70 -5.85
C HIS A 391 4.21 -11.26 -5.77
N ASN A 392 4.93 -10.39 -5.06
CA ASN A 392 4.58 -8.97 -4.99
C ASN A 392 5.20 -8.21 -6.17
N ASN A 393 4.42 -8.02 -7.22
CA ASN A 393 4.77 -7.21 -8.39
C ASN A 393 4.28 -5.76 -8.24
N SER A 394 4.46 -5.20 -7.05
CA SER A 394 4.13 -3.81 -6.73
C SER A 394 5.25 -3.13 -5.92
N MET A 395 5.11 -1.84 -5.67
CA MET A 395 6.12 -1.03 -4.96
C MET A 395 5.82 -0.86 -3.46
N MET A 396 4.77 -1.51 -2.95
CA MET A 396 4.38 -1.46 -1.55
C MET A 396 4.34 -2.85 -0.93
N ARG A 397 4.47 -2.93 0.39
CA ARG A 397 4.30 -4.16 1.15
C ARG A 397 2.82 -4.56 1.20
N HIS A 398 2.57 -5.85 1.25
CA HIS A 398 1.21 -6.39 1.37
C HIS A 398 1.14 -7.47 2.44
N PRO A 399 0.50 -7.21 3.59
CA PRO A 399 0.24 -8.21 4.62
C PRO A 399 -0.99 -9.03 4.17
N MET A 400 -0.74 -10.22 3.62
CA MET A 400 -1.78 -11.09 3.09
C MET A 400 -2.35 -11.99 4.19
N HIS A 401 -3.65 -11.84 4.45
CA HIS A 401 -4.36 -12.58 5.49
C HIS A 401 -5.38 -13.55 4.92
N LEU A 402 -5.37 -14.78 5.43
CA LEU A 402 -6.37 -15.79 5.13
C LEU A 402 -7.23 -16.07 6.37
N HIS A 403 -8.51 -15.73 6.27
CA HIS A 403 -9.46 -16.01 7.34
C HIS A 403 -9.59 -17.50 7.63
N GLY A 404 -9.71 -17.86 8.91
CA GLY A 404 -10.04 -19.19 9.39
C GLY A 404 -8.97 -20.26 9.19
N HIS A 405 -7.78 -19.90 8.74
CA HIS A 405 -6.70 -20.85 8.49
C HIS A 405 -5.37 -20.30 9.02
N ASP A 406 -4.68 -21.12 9.79
CA ASP A 406 -3.25 -20.95 9.98
C ASP A 406 -2.54 -21.70 8.85
N PHE A 407 -1.59 -21.03 8.21
CA PHE A 407 -0.78 -21.60 7.15
C PHE A 407 0.69 -21.70 7.57
N ARG A 408 1.37 -22.69 7.05
CA ARG A 408 2.82 -22.85 7.16
C ARG A 408 3.51 -21.87 6.22
N VAL A 409 4.48 -21.13 6.72
CA VAL A 409 5.38 -20.34 5.87
C VAL A 409 6.58 -21.21 5.49
N LEU A 410 6.80 -21.44 4.21
CA LEU A 410 7.88 -22.31 3.73
C LEU A 410 9.22 -21.56 3.78
N ASN A 411 9.80 -21.48 4.97
CA ASN A 411 10.97 -20.66 5.29
C ASN A 411 12.29 -21.44 5.45
N GLY A 412 12.34 -22.69 4.98
CA GLY A 412 13.52 -23.56 5.09
C GLY A 412 13.61 -24.36 6.38
N GLN A 413 12.67 -24.18 7.34
CA GLN A 413 12.63 -24.94 8.59
C GLN A 413 11.97 -26.33 8.45
N ALA A 414 11.73 -26.77 7.22
CA ALA A 414 11.18 -28.09 6.87
C ALA A 414 9.93 -28.45 7.70
N GLU A 415 9.98 -29.51 8.50
CA GLU A 415 8.86 -29.98 9.32
C GLU A 415 8.46 -29.03 10.46
N PHE A 416 9.32 -28.06 10.79
CA PHE A 416 9.10 -27.07 11.84
C PHE A 416 8.80 -25.67 11.27
N ALA A 417 8.29 -25.60 10.05
CA ALA A 417 7.87 -24.31 9.45
C ALA A 417 6.88 -23.58 10.37
N PRO A 418 7.04 -22.26 10.60
CA PRO A 418 6.15 -21.53 11.49
C PRO A 418 4.74 -21.45 10.92
N LEU A 419 3.75 -21.50 11.82
CA LEU A 419 2.37 -21.22 11.49
C LEU A 419 2.09 -19.72 11.62
N LYS A 420 1.44 -19.15 10.60
CA LYS A 420 0.98 -17.76 10.56
C LYS A 420 -0.41 -17.68 9.94
N ASN A 421 -1.10 -16.58 10.13
CA ASN A 421 -2.33 -16.27 9.39
C ASN A 421 -2.23 -14.96 8.62
N VAL A 422 -1.15 -14.21 8.80
CA VAL A 422 -0.76 -13.05 8.00
C VAL A 422 0.65 -13.24 7.45
N LEU A 423 0.84 -13.03 6.17
CA LEU A 423 2.15 -13.04 5.52
C LEU A 423 2.43 -11.67 4.94
N ASP A 424 3.39 -10.93 5.48
CA ASP A 424 3.85 -9.67 4.88
C ASP A 424 4.83 -9.96 3.74
N ILE A 425 4.53 -9.45 2.57
CA ILE A 425 5.34 -9.65 1.35
C ILE A 425 5.88 -8.30 0.89
N MET A 426 7.20 -8.17 0.90
CA MET A 426 7.88 -6.96 0.47
C MET A 426 7.78 -6.77 -1.06
N PRO A 427 8.01 -5.55 -1.57
CA PRO A 427 8.11 -5.31 -3.00
C PRO A 427 9.08 -6.28 -3.68
N MET A 428 8.68 -6.87 -4.82
CA MET A 428 9.45 -7.83 -5.63
C MET A 428 9.76 -9.17 -4.94
N GLU A 429 9.25 -9.41 -3.75
CA GLU A 429 9.43 -10.66 -2.99
C GLU A 429 8.50 -11.76 -3.50
N THR A 430 8.95 -13.01 -3.35
CA THR A 430 8.13 -14.19 -3.63
C THR A 430 8.21 -15.15 -2.45
N ASP A 431 7.07 -15.39 -1.81
CA ASP A 431 6.96 -16.30 -0.69
C ASP A 431 5.91 -17.39 -0.96
N THR A 432 6.06 -18.50 -0.27
CA THR A 432 5.17 -19.66 -0.41
C THR A 432 4.60 -20.05 0.95
N ILE A 433 3.28 -20.21 0.97
CA ILE A 433 2.56 -20.72 2.13
C ILE A 433 1.80 -21.99 1.75
N GLU A 434 1.48 -22.82 2.74
CA GLU A 434 0.63 -23.98 2.53
C GLU A 434 -0.24 -24.29 3.75
N PHE A 435 -1.44 -24.80 3.51
CA PHE A 435 -2.37 -25.21 4.56
C PHE A 435 -3.20 -26.42 4.13
N ASN A 436 -3.69 -27.18 5.11
CA ASN A 436 -4.64 -28.25 4.86
C ASN A 436 -6.08 -27.72 4.95
N THR A 437 -6.92 -28.12 4.02
CA THR A 437 -8.31 -27.68 3.92
C THR A 437 -9.21 -28.53 4.83
N ASN A 438 -9.40 -28.08 6.06
CA ASN A 438 -10.17 -28.80 7.09
C ASN A 438 -11.39 -28.02 7.61
N ALA A 439 -11.73 -26.89 7.00
CA ALA A 439 -12.87 -26.06 7.35
C ALA A 439 -14.05 -26.27 6.39
N ASP A 440 -15.06 -25.41 6.48
CA ASP A 440 -16.25 -25.37 5.62
C ASP A 440 -16.64 -23.92 5.34
N GLY A 441 -17.40 -23.67 4.27
CA GLY A 441 -17.92 -22.33 3.94
C GLY A 441 -17.01 -21.49 3.08
N ASP A 442 -17.17 -20.19 3.19
CA ASP A 442 -16.44 -19.19 2.41
C ASP A 442 -15.48 -18.41 3.29
N TRP A 443 -14.25 -18.22 2.83
CA TRP A 443 -13.19 -17.59 3.58
C TRP A 443 -12.55 -16.47 2.78
N PHE A 444 -12.37 -15.31 3.42
CA PHE A 444 -11.78 -14.15 2.78
C PHE A 444 -10.25 -14.23 2.79
N PHE A 445 -9.63 -13.92 1.66
CA PHE A 445 -8.19 -13.81 1.48
C PHE A 445 -7.88 -12.44 0.92
N HIS A 446 -7.17 -11.62 1.67
CA HIS A 446 -7.01 -10.21 1.32
C HIS A 446 -5.72 -9.60 1.86
N CYS A 447 -5.29 -8.50 1.25
CA CYS A 447 -4.32 -7.59 1.85
C CYS A 447 -4.95 -6.93 3.07
N HIS A 448 -4.26 -6.92 4.21
CA HIS A 448 -4.81 -6.34 5.43
C HIS A 448 -4.56 -4.83 5.56
N ILE A 449 -3.84 -4.20 4.63
CA ILE A 449 -3.94 -2.74 4.48
C ILE A 449 -5.36 -2.43 4.04
N LEU A 450 -6.13 -1.81 4.94
CA LEU A 450 -7.59 -1.59 4.79
C LEU A 450 -7.92 -0.92 3.43
N TYR A 451 -7.19 0.11 3.07
CA TYR A 451 -7.42 0.83 1.82
C TYR A 451 -7.04 0.01 0.58
N HIS A 452 -6.05 -0.89 0.64
CA HIS A 452 -5.72 -1.82 -0.44
C HIS A 452 -6.82 -2.89 -0.60
N MET A 453 -7.32 -3.43 0.52
CA MET A 453 -8.44 -4.37 0.51
C MET A 453 -9.68 -3.73 -0.13
N MET A 454 -10.03 -2.52 0.28
CA MET A 454 -11.18 -1.78 -0.24
C MET A 454 -11.01 -1.37 -1.71
N ALA A 455 -9.78 -1.16 -2.16
CA ALA A 455 -9.43 -0.87 -3.55
C ALA A 455 -9.29 -2.13 -4.44
N GLY A 456 -9.57 -3.34 -3.91
CA GLY A 456 -9.77 -4.55 -4.70
C GLY A 456 -8.78 -5.70 -4.47
N MET A 457 -7.77 -5.59 -3.58
CA MET A 457 -6.81 -6.67 -3.32
C MET A 457 -7.39 -7.73 -2.38
N ASN A 458 -8.31 -8.51 -2.89
CA ASN A 458 -8.96 -9.58 -2.14
C ASN A 458 -9.50 -10.70 -3.05
N ARG A 459 -9.71 -11.90 -2.45
CA ARG A 459 -10.29 -13.11 -3.07
C ARG A 459 -11.14 -13.84 -2.05
N VAL A 460 -11.93 -14.81 -2.51
CA VAL A 460 -12.72 -15.70 -1.66
C VAL A 460 -12.38 -17.14 -1.97
N PHE A 461 -11.90 -17.87 -0.97
CA PHE A 461 -11.83 -19.31 -0.99
C PHE A 461 -13.20 -19.89 -0.58
N SER A 462 -13.68 -20.88 -1.30
CA SER A 462 -14.98 -21.51 -1.06
C SER A 462 -14.82 -23.03 -1.03
N TYR A 463 -15.20 -23.64 0.08
CA TYR A 463 -15.21 -25.10 0.19
C TYR A 463 -16.34 -25.68 -0.64
N GLU A 464 -16.00 -26.62 -1.54
CA GLU A 464 -16.99 -27.37 -2.31
C GLU A 464 -17.92 -28.15 -1.37
N ASN A 465 -19.19 -28.21 -1.72
CA ASN A 465 -20.23 -28.99 -0.99
C ASN A 465 -20.43 -28.55 0.49
N SER A 466 -20.06 -27.33 0.85
CA SER A 466 -20.36 -26.77 2.17
C SER A 466 -21.86 -26.66 2.39
N ALA A 467 -22.30 -26.98 3.62
CA ALA A 467 -23.70 -26.84 4.00
C ALA A 467 -24.15 -25.36 3.85
N PRO A 468 -25.43 -25.11 3.55
CA PRO A 468 -25.98 -23.77 3.51
C PRO A 468 -25.75 -23.03 4.84
N ASN A 469 -25.26 -21.79 4.76
CA ASN A 469 -25.08 -20.97 5.93
C ASN A 469 -26.40 -20.28 6.31
N PRO A 470 -27.00 -20.59 7.47
CA PRO A 470 -28.28 -20.00 7.88
C PRO A 470 -28.20 -18.50 8.13
N LEU A 471 -27.01 -17.95 8.39
CA LEU A 471 -26.78 -16.51 8.56
C LEU A 471 -26.74 -15.75 7.22
N LEU A 472 -26.75 -16.50 6.08
CA LEU A 472 -26.78 -15.95 4.72
C LEU A 472 -27.87 -16.67 3.88
N PRO A 473 -29.15 -16.38 4.10
CA PRO A 473 -30.25 -17.05 3.41
C PRO A 473 -30.17 -16.95 1.87
N ASN A 474 -29.60 -15.88 1.34
CA ASN A 474 -29.38 -15.67 -0.08
C ASN A 474 -27.89 -15.40 -0.33
N LYS A 475 -27.10 -16.47 -0.43
CA LYS A 475 -25.65 -16.45 -0.61
C LYS A 475 -25.21 -15.72 -1.89
N GLU A 476 -25.94 -15.89 -3.01
CA GLU A 476 -25.60 -15.26 -4.28
C GLU A 476 -25.80 -13.75 -4.24
N TRP A 477 -26.94 -13.31 -3.71
CA TRP A 477 -27.20 -11.87 -3.53
C TRP A 477 -26.18 -11.23 -2.60
N ALA A 478 -25.87 -11.88 -1.48
CA ALA A 478 -24.87 -11.39 -0.52
C ALA A 478 -23.49 -11.26 -1.17
N TYR A 479 -23.06 -12.27 -1.94
CA TYR A 479 -21.78 -12.22 -2.64
C TYR A 479 -21.72 -11.09 -3.68
N LYS A 480 -22.80 -10.86 -4.44
CA LYS A 480 -22.89 -9.70 -5.35
C LYS A 480 -22.78 -8.36 -4.62
N LYS A 481 -23.30 -8.27 -3.38
CA LYS A 481 -23.12 -7.07 -2.54
C LYS A 481 -21.67 -6.88 -2.15
N LEU A 482 -20.98 -7.93 -1.69
CA LEU A 482 -19.56 -7.89 -1.37
C LEU A 482 -18.71 -7.46 -2.59
N GLN A 483 -18.98 -8.05 -3.76
CA GLN A 483 -18.32 -7.66 -5.01
C GLN A 483 -18.54 -6.19 -5.36
N LYS A 484 -19.75 -5.67 -5.13
CA LYS A 484 -20.06 -4.27 -5.39
C LYS A 484 -19.34 -3.31 -4.43
N GLU A 485 -19.20 -3.68 -3.16
CA GLU A 485 -18.45 -2.89 -2.17
C GLU A 485 -16.96 -2.83 -2.51
N SER A 486 -16.37 -3.95 -2.95
CA SER A 486 -14.97 -4.02 -3.40
C SER A 486 -14.70 -3.31 -4.74
N ASN A 487 -15.71 -2.78 -5.39
CA ASN A 487 -15.63 -2.08 -6.67
C ASN A 487 -16.54 -0.84 -6.65
N GLY A 488 -16.43 -0.07 -5.57
CA GLY A 488 -17.17 1.16 -5.37
C GLY A 488 -16.86 2.21 -6.44
N ILE A 489 -17.80 3.14 -6.64
CA ILE A 489 -17.59 4.31 -7.52
C ILE A 489 -17.01 5.44 -6.66
N HIS A 490 -15.88 5.98 -7.09
CA HIS A 490 -15.21 7.10 -6.45
C HIS A 490 -15.40 8.36 -7.30
N PHE A 491 -15.70 9.48 -6.62
CA PHE A 491 -15.94 10.77 -7.24
C PHE A 491 -14.78 11.72 -6.97
N MET A 492 -14.40 12.46 -7.99
CA MET A 492 -13.50 13.60 -7.88
C MET A 492 -14.05 14.76 -8.68
N ALA A 493 -13.74 15.98 -8.25
CA ALA A 493 -14.02 17.19 -9.00
C ALA A 493 -12.92 18.21 -8.73
N GLU A 494 -12.55 18.93 -9.77
CA GLU A 494 -11.61 20.03 -9.71
C GLU A 494 -12.16 21.19 -10.52
N ASN A 495 -11.99 22.42 -10.02
CA ASN A 495 -12.41 23.60 -10.74
C ASN A 495 -11.47 24.78 -10.50
N ASP A 496 -11.01 25.38 -11.57
CA ASP A 496 -10.21 26.60 -11.61
C ASP A 496 -11.10 27.81 -11.89
N PHE A 497 -11.20 28.70 -10.92
CA PHE A 497 -11.84 30.01 -11.07
C PHE A 497 -10.77 31.02 -11.40
N ALA A 498 -10.55 31.28 -12.69
CA ALA A 498 -9.53 32.19 -13.18
C ALA A 498 -10.11 33.53 -13.67
N THR A 499 -9.23 34.51 -13.90
CA THR A 499 -9.63 35.87 -14.35
C THR A 499 -10.21 35.91 -15.75
N ASN A 500 -9.89 34.93 -16.60
CA ASN A 500 -10.31 34.82 -17.99
C ASN A 500 -11.45 33.80 -18.22
N GLY A 501 -11.69 32.92 -17.27
CA GLY A 501 -12.71 31.89 -17.41
C GLY A 501 -12.77 30.96 -16.21
N ASN A 502 -13.52 29.90 -16.37
CA ASN A 502 -13.71 28.82 -15.43
C ASN A 502 -13.44 27.48 -16.13
N ASP A 503 -12.43 26.76 -15.67
CA ASP A 503 -12.07 25.43 -16.16
C ASP A 503 -12.34 24.40 -15.08
N GLY A 504 -12.95 23.29 -15.43
CA GLY A 504 -13.24 22.27 -14.45
C GLY A 504 -13.30 20.87 -15.02
N LYS A 505 -13.26 19.92 -14.09
CA LYS A 505 -13.30 18.50 -14.38
C LYS A 505 -14.06 17.78 -13.28
N ALA A 506 -14.91 16.84 -13.64
CA ALA A 506 -15.52 15.91 -12.71
C ALA A 506 -15.41 14.49 -13.25
N MET A 507 -15.10 13.56 -12.35
CA MET A 507 -14.91 12.16 -12.69
C MET A 507 -15.63 11.26 -11.67
N ALA A 508 -16.22 10.18 -12.19
CA ALA A 508 -16.75 9.07 -11.42
C ALA A 508 -16.14 7.77 -11.96
N GLN A 509 -15.38 7.05 -11.15
CA GLN A 509 -14.69 5.86 -11.63
C GLN A 509 -14.73 4.69 -10.63
N ASN A 510 -14.64 3.48 -11.18
CA ASN A 510 -14.37 2.26 -10.43
C ASN A 510 -13.20 1.50 -11.07
N ALA A 511 -13.02 0.22 -10.75
CA ALA A 511 -11.90 -0.57 -11.25
C ALA A 511 -11.76 -0.55 -12.79
N ARG A 512 -12.86 -0.52 -13.55
CA ARG A 512 -12.81 -0.60 -15.01
C ARG A 512 -13.51 0.54 -15.75
N TRP A 513 -14.51 1.13 -15.15
CA TRP A 513 -15.30 2.17 -15.78
C TRP A 513 -14.90 3.55 -15.27
N ALA A 514 -14.92 4.51 -16.17
CA ALA A 514 -14.76 5.91 -15.87
C ALA A 514 -15.85 6.72 -16.63
N PHE A 515 -16.51 7.60 -15.90
CA PHE A 515 -17.27 8.71 -16.43
C PHE A 515 -16.48 9.96 -16.14
N GLU A 516 -16.21 10.76 -17.16
CA GLU A 516 -15.43 11.99 -17.04
C GLU A 516 -16.11 13.09 -17.81
N THR A 517 -16.18 14.27 -17.23
CA THR A 517 -16.63 15.47 -17.91
C THR A 517 -15.67 16.61 -17.59
N GLU A 518 -15.24 17.29 -18.62
CA GLU A 518 -14.41 18.49 -18.55
C GLU A 518 -15.19 19.65 -19.13
N TRP A 519 -15.01 20.82 -18.60
CA TRP A 519 -15.64 22.04 -19.11
C TRP A 519 -14.68 23.21 -19.04
N ARG A 520 -14.88 24.14 -20.00
CA ARG A 520 -14.25 25.44 -20.05
C ARG A 520 -15.29 26.48 -20.35
N LEU A 521 -15.40 27.49 -19.52
CA LEU A 521 -16.39 28.55 -19.61
C LEU A 521 -15.66 29.90 -19.62
N GLY A 522 -15.54 30.52 -20.79
CA GLY A 522 -15.00 31.86 -20.92
C GLY A 522 -15.98 32.92 -20.43
N TYR A 523 -15.46 34.00 -19.82
CA TYR A 523 -16.33 35.09 -19.34
C TYR A 523 -16.75 36.08 -20.44
N HIS A 524 -16.28 35.89 -21.67
CA HIS A 524 -16.62 36.70 -22.83
C HIS A 524 -17.06 35.81 -23.99
N ASP A 525 -17.98 36.28 -24.80
CA ASP A 525 -18.52 35.55 -25.96
C ASP A 525 -17.45 35.05 -26.93
N ARG A 526 -16.32 35.73 -27.04
CA ARG A 526 -15.19 35.31 -27.88
C ARG A 526 -14.44 34.13 -27.33
N HIS A 527 -14.46 33.92 -26.01
CA HIS A 527 -13.84 32.77 -25.36
C HIS A 527 -14.75 31.55 -25.47
N GLY A 528 -16.09 31.79 -25.50
CA GLY A 528 -17.06 30.73 -25.63
C GLY A 528 -17.13 29.77 -24.43
N TYR A 529 -17.67 28.61 -24.69
CA TYR A 529 -17.66 27.49 -23.76
C TYR A 529 -17.44 26.18 -24.51
N GLU A 530 -16.88 25.22 -23.82
CA GLU A 530 -16.76 23.83 -24.26
C GLU A 530 -17.01 22.88 -23.12
N SER A 531 -17.53 21.71 -23.44
CA SER A 531 -17.69 20.61 -22.53
C SER A 531 -17.47 19.29 -23.27
N GLU A 532 -16.58 18.48 -22.74
CA GLU A 532 -16.32 17.13 -23.23
C GLU A 532 -16.75 16.14 -22.17
N THR A 533 -17.54 15.16 -22.53
CA THR A 533 -18.00 14.10 -21.62
C THR A 533 -17.69 12.75 -22.22
N HIS A 534 -17.02 11.92 -21.44
CA HIS A 534 -16.59 10.57 -21.84
C HIS A 534 -17.15 9.51 -20.90
N VAL A 535 -17.62 8.40 -21.46
CA VAL A 535 -17.90 7.16 -20.73
C VAL A 535 -16.97 6.10 -21.28
N GLY A 536 -16.00 5.70 -20.48
CA GLY A 536 -14.93 4.82 -20.92
C GLY A 536 -14.78 3.56 -20.10
N ARG A 537 -14.09 2.58 -20.69
CA ARG A 537 -13.72 1.34 -20.03
C ARG A 537 -12.24 1.02 -20.27
N TYR A 538 -11.52 0.73 -19.20
CA TYR A 538 -10.15 0.20 -19.28
C TYR A 538 -10.19 -1.26 -19.71
N ILE A 539 -9.51 -1.58 -20.81
CA ILE A 539 -9.60 -2.89 -21.48
C ILE A 539 -8.36 -3.75 -21.32
N ASP A 540 -7.20 -3.16 -21.03
CA ASP A 540 -5.95 -3.88 -20.79
C ASP A 540 -5.76 -4.29 -19.32
N LYS A 541 -4.82 -5.20 -19.08
CA LYS A 541 -4.52 -5.72 -17.73
C LYS A 541 -4.00 -4.62 -16.80
N ASN A 542 -3.10 -3.78 -17.29
CA ASN A 542 -2.44 -2.74 -16.50
C ASN A 542 -3.23 -1.43 -16.43
N GLN A 543 -4.39 -1.36 -17.13
CA GLN A 543 -5.27 -0.19 -17.16
C GLN A 543 -4.59 1.08 -17.69
N TRP A 544 -3.77 0.91 -18.73
CA TRP A 544 -3.19 2.01 -19.48
C TRP A 544 -4.00 2.39 -20.71
N LEU A 545 -4.86 1.49 -21.20
CA LEU A 545 -5.70 1.70 -22.38
C LEU A 545 -7.18 1.74 -22.00
N MET A 546 -7.80 2.90 -22.22
CA MET A 546 -9.24 3.12 -22.07
C MET A 546 -9.86 3.38 -23.44
N THR A 547 -10.94 2.67 -23.76
CA THR A 547 -11.82 3.00 -24.90
C THR A 547 -13.04 3.73 -24.37
N PHE A 548 -13.53 4.73 -25.09
CA PHE A 548 -14.67 5.51 -24.64
C PHE A 548 -15.60 5.94 -25.78
N ILE A 549 -16.83 6.24 -25.39
CA ILE A 549 -17.79 6.99 -26.17
C ILE A 549 -17.88 8.39 -25.56
N GLY A 550 -17.85 9.41 -26.36
CA GLY A 550 -17.85 10.80 -25.91
C GLY A 550 -18.96 11.65 -26.55
N PHE A 551 -19.17 12.78 -25.93
CA PHE A 551 -19.99 13.87 -26.42
C PHE A 551 -19.22 15.18 -26.23
N ASP A 552 -19.02 15.91 -27.34
CA ASP A 552 -18.32 17.18 -27.37
C ASP A 552 -19.36 18.29 -27.74
N TRP A 553 -19.45 19.27 -26.84
CA TRP A 553 -20.33 20.41 -27.00
C TRP A 553 -19.53 21.69 -26.84
N ARG A 554 -19.49 22.51 -27.95
CA ARG A 554 -18.70 23.73 -28.01
C ARG A 554 -19.49 24.86 -28.61
N TYR A 555 -19.27 26.07 -28.11
CA TYR A 555 -19.74 27.30 -28.66
C TYR A 555 -18.69 28.38 -28.50
N ARG A 556 -18.40 29.08 -29.60
CA ARG A 556 -17.57 30.27 -29.62
C ARG A 556 -18.06 31.20 -30.69
N LYS A 557 -18.16 32.48 -30.40
CA LYS A 557 -18.61 33.48 -31.37
C LYS A 557 -17.43 33.92 -32.26
N PHE A 558 -17.39 33.48 -33.50
CA PHE A 558 -16.41 33.90 -34.49
C PHE A 558 -16.89 35.12 -35.30
N GLY A 559 -15.92 35.92 -35.81
CA GLY A 559 -16.20 36.91 -36.87
C GLY A 559 -16.62 36.20 -38.17
N MET A 560 -17.35 36.91 -39.05
CA MET A 560 -17.94 36.32 -40.26
C MET A 560 -16.93 35.70 -41.24
N ASP A 561 -15.64 36.00 -41.12
CA ASP A 561 -14.55 35.55 -42.03
C ASP A 561 -13.52 34.62 -41.36
N GLU A 562 -13.70 34.22 -40.09
CA GLU A 562 -12.75 33.36 -39.37
C GLU A 562 -13.11 31.88 -39.57
N VAL A 563 -12.39 31.19 -40.43
CA VAL A 563 -12.46 29.73 -40.57
C VAL A 563 -11.18 29.10 -40.07
N GLU A 564 -11.23 28.52 -38.87
CA GLU A 564 -10.10 27.74 -38.36
C GLU A 564 -10.08 26.35 -38.99
N LYS A 565 -8.89 25.88 -39.34
CA LYS A 565 -8.67 24.50 -39.81
C LYS A 565 -7.65 23.83 -38.88
N ASN A 566 -7.95 22.59 -38.54
CA ASN A 566 -7.00 21.72 -37.81
C ASN A 566 -5.77 21.39 -38.70
N VAL A 567 -4.80 20.63 -38.12
CA VAL A 567 -3.57 20.26 -38.83
C VAL A 567 -3.83 19.37 -40.08
N PHE A 568 -4.99 18.73 -40.15
CA PHE A 568 -5.40 17.89 -41.26
C PHE A 568 -6.17 18.67 -42.34
N GLY A 569 -6.36 20.00 -42.16
CA GLY A 569 -7.12 20.83 -43.06
C GLY A 569 -8.63 20.70 -42.90
N GLN A 570 -9.13 19.94 -41.93
CA GLN A 570 -10.55 19.83 -41.61
C GLN A 570 -11.01 21.12 -40.93
N ARG A 571 -12.23 21.51 -41.20
CA ARG A 571 -12.82 22.69 -40.58
C ARG A 571 -13.08 22.40 -39.10
N ASN A 572 -12.43 23.13 -38.24
CA ASN A 572 -12.70 23.10 -36.81
C ASN A 572 -13.86 24.07 -36.54
N THR A 573 -15.06 23.53 -36.33
CA THR A 573 -16.23 24.33 -35.99
C THR A 573 -16.37 24.40 -34.49
N LYS A 574 -15.67 25.34 -33.86
CA LYS A 574 -15.89 25.69 -32.43
C LYS A 574 -17.19 26.50 -32.27
N ASP A 575 -17.78 26.95 -33.38
CA ASP A 575 -18.99 27.71 -33.42
C ASP A 575 -20.20 26.76 -33.45
N ASN A 576 -20.86 26.62 -32.32
CA ASN A 576 -22.06 25.81 -32.11
C ASN A 576 -21.91 24.33 -32.57
N ARG A 577 -20.92 23.65 -32.06
CA ARG A 577 -20.66 22.24 -32.36
C ARG A 577 -21.25 21.34 -31.29
N SER A 578 -21.94 20.29 -31.70
CA SER A 578 -22.55 19.27 -30.83
C SER A 578 -22.40 17.92 -31.50
N VAL A 579 -21.43 17.11 -31.09
CA VAL A 579 -21.06 15.88 -31.79
C VAL A 579 -20.78 14.73 -30.83
N LEU A 580 -21.06 13.52 -31.29
CA LEU A 580 -20.63 12.31 -30.61
C LEU A 580 -19.20 11.96 -31.03
N SER A 581 -18.45 11.32 -30.15
CA SER A 581 -17.12 10.79 -30.43
C SER A 581 -16.95 9.33 -30.03
N LEU A 582 -16.02 8.67 -30.69
CA LEU A 582 -15.44 7.40 -30.27
C LEU A 582 -13.95 7.61 -30.14
N GLY A 583 -13.38 7.18 -29.02
CA GLY A 583 -11.97 7.43 -28.80
C GLY A 583 -11.28 6.40 -27.93
N VAL A 584 -9.98 6.62 -27.81
CA VAL A 584 -9.08 5.85 -26.98
C VAL A 584 -8.14 6.78 -26.22
N ASN A 585 -7.90 6.49 -24.95
CA ASN A 585 -6.84 7.08 -24.13
C ASN A 585 -5.79 6.03 -23.82
N TYR A 586 -4.53 6.36 -24.03
CA TYR A 586 -3.42 5.49 -23.68
C TYR A 586 -2.38 6.25 -22.88
N THR A 587 -2.04 5.74 -21.69
CA THR A 587 -0.99 6.31 -20.86
C THR A 587 0.38 5.90 -21.40
N LEU A 588 1.10 6.83 -21.99
CA LEU A 588 2.47 6.68 -22.50
C LEU A 588 3.50 6.69 -21.35
N PRO A 589 4.78 6.30 -21.61
CA PRO A 589 5.88 6.65 -20.72
C PRO A 589 5.87 8.12 -20.31
N LEU A 590 6.45 8.44 -19.15
CA LEU A 590 6.38 9.75 -18.52
C LEU A 590 4.96 10.17 -18.14
N LEU A 591 4.04 9.22 -18.02
CA LEU A 591 2.64 9.45 -17.62
C LEU A 591 1.90 10.47 -18.52
N VAL A 592 2.32 10.60 -19.78
CA VAL A 592 1.62 11.40 -20.78
C VAL A 592 0.42 10.62 -21.28
N ILE A 593 -0.75 11.24 -21.34
CA ILE A 593 -1.95 10.65 -21.92
C ILE A 593 -1.98 11.00 -23.40
N ALA A 594 -2.03 9.99 -24.25
CA ALA A 594 -2.30 10.12 -25.67
C ALA A 594 -3.76 9.75 -25.92
N GLN A 595 -4.52 10.70 -26.46
CA GLN A 595 -5.92 10.54 -26.82
C GLN A 595 -6.06 10.59 -28.33
N ALA A 596 -6.91 9.71 -28.86
CA ALA A 596 -7.31 9.74 -30.27
C ALA A 596 -8.83 9.59 -30.37
N GLU A 597 -9.47 10.48 -31.12
CA GLU A 597 -10.92 10.53 -31.29
C GLU A 597 -11.32 10.71 -32.72
N VAL A 598 -12.46 10.10 -33.05
CA VAL A 598 -13.20 10.32 -34.31
C VAL A 598 -14.57 10.83 -33.94
N PHE A 599 -14.97 11.95 -34.56
CA PHE A 599 -16.24 12.62 -34.30
C PHE A 599 -17.28 12.29 -35.33
N SER A 600 -18.55 12.38 -34.95
CA SER A 600 -19.70 12.09 -35.85
C SER A 600 -19.82 13.04 -37.04
N ASP A 601 -19.16 14.20 -37.01
CA ASP A 601 -19.04 15.14 -38.12
C ASP A 601 -17.88 14.84 -39.11
N GLY A 602 -17.14 13.71 -38.85
CA GLY A 602 -16.03 13.27 -39.68
C GLY A 602 -14.66 13.88 -39.30
N ASN A 603 -14.61 14.75 -38.29
CA ASN A 603 -13.34 15.27 -37.76
C ASN A 603 -12.60 14.22 -36.97
N VAL A 604 -11.27 14.37 -36.89
CA VAL A 604 -10.36 13.51 -36.11
C VAL A 604 -9.49 14.39 -35.25
N ARG A 605 -9.32 14.04 -33.98
CA ARG A 605 -8.44 14.73 -33.04
C ARG A 605 -7.44 13.76 -32.41
N PHE A 606 -6.18 14.19 -32.34
CA PHE A 606 -5.15 13.57 -31.51
C PHE A 606 -4.71 14.59 -30.48
N GLN A 607 -4.61 14.16 -29.23
CA GLN A 607 -4.23 15.01 -28.10
C GLN A 607 -3.15 14.33 -27.26
N LEU A 608 -2.21 15.13 -26.79
CA LEU A 608 -1.24 14.76 -25.76
C LEU A 608 -1.44 15.69 -24.56
N SER A 609 -1.60 15.12 -23.40
CA SER A 609 -1.75 15.88 -22.16
C SER A 609 -1.01 15.20 -21.02
N ARG A 610 -0.61 15.99 -20.07
CA ARG A 610 -0.18 15.50 -18.77
C ARG A 610 -0.58 16.54 -17.72
N GLU A 611 -1.30 16.08 -16.75
CA GLU A 611 -1.65 16.84 -15.55
C GLU A 611 -0.68 16.49 -14.42
N ASP A 612 -0.63 17.34 -13.42
CA ASP A 612 0.01 17.11 -12.12
C ASP A 612 1.50 16.70 -12.16
N ILE A 613 2.31 17.35 -13.03
CA ILE A 613 3.76 17.15 -13.08
C ILE A 613 4.38 17.76 -11.80
N PRO A 614 5.05 16.99 -10.93
CA PRO A 614 5.56 17.48 -9.65
C PRO A 614 6.85 18.29 -9.82
N VAL A 615 6.74 19.58 -10.10
CA VAL A 615 7.88 20.49 -10.28
C VAL A 615 8.62 20.70 -8.96
N SER A 616 7.90 20.99 -7.87
CA SER A 616 8.44 21.10 -6.52
C SER A 616 7.47 20.46 -5.52
N LYS A 617 7.80 20.53 -4.23
CA LYS A 617 6.99 19.95 -3.16
C LYS A 617 5.49 20.30 -3.26
N ARG A 618 5.15 21.53 -3.69
CA ARG A 618 3.77 22.02 -3.77
C ARG A 618 3.40 22.59 -5.16
N LEU A 619 4.36 22.74 -6.05
CA LEU A 619 4.13 23.29 -7.38
C LEU A 619 3.96 22.15 -8.38
N ARG A 620 2.85 22.19 -9.09
CA ARG A 620 2.49 21.25 -10.18
C ARG A 620 2.44 22.01 -11.49
N MET A 621 2.77 21.32 -12.58
CA MET A 621 2.62 21.81 -13.94
C MET A 621 1.72 20.86 -14.73
N ALA A 622 0.93 21.41 -15.62
CA ALA A 622 0.15 20.66 -16.58
C ALA A 622 0.37 21.21 -17.99
N PHE A 623 0.18 20.36 -18.99
CA PHE A 623 0.15 20.78 -20.39
C PHE A 623 -0.84 19.95 -21.19
N MET A 624 -1.36 20.54 -22.28
CA MET A 624 -2.16 19.88 -23.29
C MET A 624 -1.79 20.47 -24.66
N VAL A 625 -1.78 19.63 -25.68
CA VAL A 625 -1.65 20.01 -27.10
C VAL A 625 -2.43 19.03 -27.96
N ASN A 626 -3.16 19.54 -28.95
CA ASN A 626 -3.93 18.70 -29.86
C ASN A 626 -3.83 19.14 -31.33
N THR A 627 -4.40 18.32 -32.21
CA THR A 627 -4.40 18.55 -33.66
C THR A 627 -5.37 19.62 -34.10
N ASP A 628 -6.29 20.05 -33.23
CA ASP A 628 -7.17 21.22 -33.47
C ASP A 628 -6.43 22.54 -33.22
N LYS A 629 -5.08 22.47 -33.00
CA LYS A 629 -4.19 23.59 -32.71
C LYS A 629 -4.48 24.24 -31.37
N GLU A 630 -5.09 23.50 -30.46
CA GLU A 630 -5.27 23.96 -29.09
C GLU A 630 -4.05 23.53 -28.27
N TYR A 631 -3.60 24.44 -27.43
CA TYR A 631 -2.54 24.16 -26.47
C TYR A 631 -2.75 24.93 -25.18
N MET A 632 -2.37 24.29 -24.08
CA MET A 632 -2.50 24.83 -22.73
C MET A 632 -1.26 24.48 -21.93
N ALA A 633 -0.84 25.38 -21.07
CA ALA A 633 0.12 25.14 -20.01
C ALA A 633 -0.40 25.79 -18.72
N ALA A 634 -0.30 25.07 -17.62
CA ALA A 634 -0.78 25.54 -16.32
C ALA A 634 0.25 25.27 -15.22
N LEU A 635 0.23 26.13 -14.22
CA LEU A 635 0.94 25.96 -12.95
C LEU A 635 -0.07 26.03 -11.80
N LYS A 636 -0.03 25.05 -10.90
CA LYS A 636 -0.87 24.97 -9.72
C LYS A 636 0.00 24.88 -8.46
N TYR A 637 -0.21 25.77 -7.51
CA TYR A 637 0.42 25.72 -6.19
C TYR A 637 -0.57 25.20 -5.15
N ILE A 638 -0.30 24.06 -4.56
CA ILE A 638 -1.15 23.39 -3.57
C ILE A 638 -1.04 24.10 -2.22
N VAL A 639 -2.09 24.81 -1.81
CA VAL A 639 -2.20 25.50 -0.52
C VAL A 639 -2.67 24.54 0.57
N SER A 640 -3.76 23.81 0.29
CA SER A 640 -4.34 22.80 1.18
C SER A 640 -4.86 21.61 0.35
N LYS A 641 -5.47 20.62 1.01
CA LYS A 641 -6.07 19.47 0.33
C LYS A 641 -7.17 19.85 -0.69
N ASN A 642 -7.85 20.97 -0.45
CA ASN A 642 -8.99 21.41 -1.27
C ASN A 642 -8.75 22.72 -2.01
N ILE A 643 -7.64 23.42 -1.75
CA ILE A 643 -7.41 24.76 -2.31
C ILE A 643 -6.01 24.85 -2.91
N GLY A 644 -5.94 25.33 -4.13
CA GLY A 644 -4.73 25.70 -4.84
C GLY A 644 -4.79 27.15 -5.37
N ILE A 645 -3.66 27.66 -5.79
CA ILE A 645 -3.54 28.87 -6.59
C ILE A 645 -3.10 28.43 -7.97
N THR A 646 -3.81 28.85 -9.01
CA THR A 646 -3.56 28.42 -10.37
C THR A 646 -3.21 29.62 -11.27
N THR A 647 -2.43 29.36 -12.29
CA THR A 647 -2.25 30.22 -13.45
C THR A 647 -2.14 29.34 -14.67
N HIS A 648 -2.80 29.72 -15.72
CA HIS A 648 -2.73 29.00 -17.00
C HIS A 648 -2.58 29.97 -18.17
N TYR A 649 -2.10 29.42 -19.26
CA TYR A 649 -2.16 30.03 -20.58
C TYR A 649 -2.75 28.98 -21.54
N ASP A 650 -3.77 29.37 -22.25
CA ASP A 650 -4.27 28.64 -23.40
C ASP A 650 -4.44 29.57 -24.60
N ASN A 651 -4.49 29.00 -25.80
CA ASN A 651 -4.55 29.81 -27.03
C ASN A 651 -5.92 30.47 -27.26
N ASP A 652 -6.95 30.02 -26.56
CA ASP A 652 -8.34 30.53 -26.78
C ASP A 652 -8.68 31.65 -25.78
N MET A 653 -8.29 31.52 -24.52
CA MET A 653 -8.64 32.49 -23.48
C MET A 653 -7.44 33.33 -22.99
N GLY A 654 -6.20 32.99 -23.41
CA GLY A 654 -4.98 33.67 -23.01
C GLY A 654 -4.54 33.34 -21.56
N ILE A 655 -3.96 34.31 -20.86
CA ILE A 655 -3.46 34.14 -19.49
C ILE A 655 -4.59 34.28 -18.48
N GLY A 656 -4.72 33.32 -17.60
CA GLY A 656 -5.59 33.32 -16.42
C GLY A 656 -4.84 33.17 -15.11
N PHE A 657 -5.32 33.82 -14.06
CA PHE A 657 -4.88 33.68 -12.68
C PHE A 657 -6.09 33.38 -11.81
N GLY A 658 -5.98 32.42 -10.90
CA GLY A 658 -7.16 32.05 -10.16
C GLY A 658 -6.93 31.18 -8.93
N VAL A 659 -8.04 30.68 -8.44
CA VAL A 659 -8.13 29.74 -7.32
C VAL A 659 -8.62 28.40 -7.84
N ASN A 660 -7.90 27.36 -7.49
CA ASN A 660 -8.26 25.99 -7.74
C ASN A 660 -9.00 25.40 -6.53
N LEU A 661 -10.13 24.79 -6.76
CA LEU A 661 -10.88 24.04 -5.74
C LEU A 661 -10.92 22.56 -6.11
N ASN A 662 -10.56 21.69 -5.16
CA ASN A 662 -10.58 20.24 -5.31
C ASN A 662 -11.51 19.57 -4.31
N TYR A 663 -12.27 18.58 -4.80
CA TYR A 663 -13.15 17.73 -3.99
C TYR A 663 -12.75 16.26 -4.05
#